data_09fb5faa7bd07e2f79b11e9973ae0e0f
#
_entry.id   09fb5faa7bd07e2f79b11e9973ae0e0f
#
_cell.length_a   1.000
_cell.length_b   1.000
_cell.length_c   1.000
_cell.angle_alpha   90.00
_cell.angle_beta   90.00
_cell.angle_gamma   90.00
#
_symmetry.space_group_name_H-M   'P 1'
#
loop_
_entity.id
_entity.type
_entity.pdbx_description
1 polymer ?
#
loop_
_entity_poly.entity_id
_entity_poly.type
_entity_poly.pdbx_seq_one_letter_code
_entity_poly.pdbx_strand_id
1 'polypeptide(L)'
;MPSSLHTHSYMSLLDGFSSPEENLKRASELGLKAVAITEHGEVTSWPYYSELKDKYPNVKLLYGIEAYECEDREVKDKNSKYWHLIIIAKNEAGRQAVNRLSTLGHLHGFYSRPRITKEDIAKEDTNNLIILSACLASRLSRTDDYDTCVKLVQEYKSLFPHYYLEVQAHANSEQAKYNQKIMRLANDTHTKVVVTNDVHAATKEDLYYQDYFLRIAHDTETAAEIYEGFYFMSREEQHEVLDSQIGYDAAEWCINNTDEIADLCDYVDMPWHEPELPKIEIPPQYSNSAAYLKDLVKEGWKKRGIDKFYVEKQKIYRKRVDDELFVIEKKDFCDYFLILVDYINWCKQNDVIVGPGRGSAAGSLVCYLIGITQLDSIKYELDFGRFLTIERKDLPDVDVDVSDRAKVVEYLTQKYGEDRVVQVMNIVYTTPVTSIQDVGKVLGFPYAEIRKISEKFVQKTWKDCLEANPEVAENPKYKELLDIASHINGRPRGYGIHAGGVIVCRHPYYEYIGIRHGTDGEHVISVDKVMDEKIGLVKFDILGVASLVAIDEAKREDNIPDWEIDINNPEFENDKATYDLICSGRTDNLFQIESSGMKDLVAQLQPRSIEELSALIALYRPDAMPSIPTYVDCKYHPEHIHYFHPDMEPIFRSTYGVNIYQEQSMKLTKVFGGRNDAGADRMRKCLAKKKPEKVKEEVELLHDEIIANGYDKATAEYICNELSTKGGYGFNASHSQAYAVICLQTAYLKAHHPLAFFKAMLNLNKAKVGKVNKIMVDARSFDIQILPPSINRSGMDFTVSNGKILFGLSAIGGIGNTLAEAIIAERDKNGKFNGLEDFTSRVRTTKAQIIALVKSGAIPTKNKRVFLEKYIASGLEQSEFKLVSTLPTKAVLLSKWDIDTEHYKVGKKVDKETVLRIYNEKRRVVHETEKMKKKEAYMAEQSEKYLKDEQFWEFQTLQTFIIDKNPFEK
;
A
#
# COMPACT_ATOMS: atom_id res chain seq x y z
N MET A 1 22.62 37.73 -4.20
CA MET A 1 22.79 36.44 -4.90
C MET A 1 21.44 35.97 -5.38
N PRO A 2 21.29 35.41 -6.56
CA PRO A 2 19.98 35.05 -7.08
C PRO A 2 19.31 33.98 -6.23
N SER A 3 17.98 33.95 -6.27
CA SER A 3 17.17 32.94 -5.59
C SER A 3 16.61 31.95 -6.62
N SER A 4 16.53 30.66 -6.30
CA SER A 4 15.86 29.66 -7.13
C SER A 4 14.38 29.59 -6.76
N LEU A 5 13.51 29.94 -7.70
CA LEU A 5 12.07 30.06 -7.45
C LEU A 5 11.22 28.91 -8.06
N HIS A 6 11.87 27.97 -8.76
CA HIS A 6 11.26 26.83 -9.40
C HIS A 6 12.20 25.61 -9.26
N THR A 7 11.92 24.76 -8.26
CA THR A 7 12.82 23.67 -7.87
C THR A 7 12.04 22.43 -7.49
N HIS A 8 12.43 21.30 -8.07
CA HIS A 8 11.93 19.96 -7.81
C HIS A 8 12.99 19.13 -7.08
N SER A 9 12.54 18.22 -6.25
CA SER A 9 13.36 17.16 -5.70
C SER A 9 12.87 15.80 -6.22
N TYR A 10 13.52 14.71 -5.77
CA TYR A 10 13.08 13.35 -6.07
C TYR A 10 11.66 13.03 -5.54
N MET A 11 11.01 13.93 -4.79
CA MET A 11 9.62 13.81 -4.36
C MET A 11 8.64 14.20 -5.50
N SER A 12 9.08 14.92 -6.52
CA SER A 12 8.43 14.94 -7.85
C SER A 12 8.74 13.60 -8.52
N LEU A 13 7.93 12.57 -8.18
CA LEU A 13 8.23 11.16 -8.43
C LEU A 13 8.62 10.87 -9.88
N LEU A 14 9.79 10.21 -10.04
CA LEU A 14 10.32 9.76 -11.33
C LEU A 14 10.53 10.89 -12.34
N ASP A 15 10.67 12.13 -11.84
CA ASP A 15 10.95 13.33 -12.64
C ASP A 15 12.11 14.12 -12.03
N GLY A 16 11.95 14.70 -10.85
CA GLY A 16 13.08 15.27 -10.11
C GLY A 16 14.03 14.17 -9.62
N PHE A 17 15.32 14.45 -9.67
CA PHE A 17 16.35 13.44 -9.33
C PHE A 17 16.96 13.67 -7.96
N SER A 18 17.34 14.90 -7.62
CA SER A 18 18.12 15.20 -6.42
C SER A 18 17.29 15.19 -5.14
N SER A 19 17.90 14.75 -4.03
CA SER A 19 17.29 14.83 -2.71
C SER A 19 17.20 16.28 -2.20
N PRO A 20 16.35 16.57 -1.22
CA PRO A 20 16.33 17.88 -0.54
C PRO A 20 17.71 18.33 -0.05
N GLU A 21 18.53 17.40 0.47
CA GLU A 21 19.87 17.71 0.96
C GLU A 21 20.83 18.05 -0.18
N GLU A 22 20.84 17.30 -1.29
CA GLU A 22 21.66 17.60 -2.47
C GLU A 22 21.31 18.97 -3.04
N ASN A 23 20.01 19.31 -3.11
CA ASN A 23 19.55 20.61 -3.57
C ASN A 23 20.01 21.75 -2.65
N LEU A 24 19.84 21.64 -1.33
CA LEU A 24 20.28 22.69 -0.39
C LEU A 24 21.79 22.82 -0.32
N LYS A 25 22.53 21.73 -0.41
CA LYS A 25 23.98 21.74 -0.48
C LYS A 25 24.45 22.56 -1.70
N ARG A 26 23.90 22.26 -2.88
CA ARG A 26 24.25 22.97 -4.11
C ARG A 26 23.85 24.46 -4.06
N ALA A 27 22.65 24.76 -3.58
CA ALA A 27 22.19 26.13 -3.38
C ALA A 27 23.11 26.92 -2.43
N SER A 28 23.54 26.30 -1.33
CA SER A 28 24.50 26.89 -0.38
C SER A 28 25.89 27.12 -0.99
N GLU A 29 26.40 26.17 -1.78
CA GLU A 29 27.67 26.28 -2.50
C GLU A 29 27.66 27.44 -3.52
N LEU A 30 26.54 27.64 -4.22
CA LEU A 30 26.33 28.75 -5.13
C LEU A 30 26.05 30.09 -4.43
N GLY A 31 25.83 30.07 -3.10
CA GLY A 31 25.47 31.24 -2.32
C GLY A 31 24.11 31.81 -2.65
N LEU A 32 23.14 30.95 -3.04
CA LEU A 32 21.77 31.39 -3.31
C LEU A 32 21.10 31.92 -2.04
N LYS A 33 20.30 32.97 -2.18
CA LYS A 33 19.59 33.60 -1.05
C LYS A 33 18.39 32.76 -0.58
N ALA A 34 17.65 32.18 -1.53
CA ALA A 34 16.49 31.37 -1.24
C ALA A 34 16.31 30.25 -2.25
N VAL A 35 15.60 29.20 -1.83
CA VAL A 35 15.09 28.10 -2.66
C VAL A 35 13.60 27.97 -2.43
N ALA A 36 12.80 28.10 -3.48
CA ALA A 36 11.38 27.76 -3.47
C ALA A 36 11.19 26.26 -3.79
N ILE A 37 10.50 25.56 -2.91
CA ILE A 37 10.21 24.14 -3.02
C ILE A 37 8.88 24.02 -3.78
N THR A 38 8.94 23.64 -5.06
CA THR A 38 7.78 23.71 -5.99
C THR A 38 7.54 22.37 -6.67
N GLU A 39 7.34 21.30 -5.89
CA GLU A 39 7.05 19.98 -6.41
C GLU A 39 5.76 19.97 -7.25
N HIS A 40 5.62 19.01 -8.15
CA HIS A 40 4.49 18.84 -9.07
C HIS A 40 3.15 18.60 -8.35
N GLY A 41 2.44 19.67 -8.01
CA GLY A 41 1.14 19.65 -7.33
C GLY A 41 1.17 19.12 -5.91
N GLU A 42 2.35 18.93 -5.32
CA GLU A 42 2.56 18.24 -4.06
C GLU A 42 3.36 19.06 -3.06
N VAL A 43 3.17 18.76 -1.77
CA VAL A 43 3.85 19.41 -0.64
C VAL A 43 4.72 18.43 0.16
N THR A 44 4.88 17.23 -0.32
CA THR A 44 5.50 16.09 0.37
C THR A 44 6.94 16.37 0.84
N SER A 45 7.71 17.13 0.08
CA SER A 45 9.12 17.40 0.38
C SER A 45 9.36 18.48 1.44
N TRP A 46 8.36 19.31 1.78
CA TRP A 46 8.53 20.46 2.67
C TRP A 46 9.17 20.14 4.03
N PRO A 47 8.68 19.10 4.78
CA PRO A 47 9.29 18.77 6.08
C PRO A 47 10.75 18.32 5.96
N TYR A 48 11.08 17.61 4.87
CA TYR A 48 12.44 17.12 4.66
C TYR A 48 13.44 18.26 4.39
N TYR A 49 13.02 19.29 3.66
CA TYR A 49 13.80 20.52 3.50
C TYR A 49 13.92 21.29 4.82
N SER A 50 12.81 21.42 5.56
CA SER A 50 12.79 22.14 6.83
C SER A 50 13.68 21.51 7.90
N GLU A 51 13.79 20.18 7.96
CA GLU A 51 14.74 19.50 8.86
C GLU A 51 16.22 19.86 8.60
N LEU A 52 16.52 20.26 7.36
CA LEU A 52 17.89 20.58 6.93
C LEU A 52 18.25 22.07 7.07
N LYS A 53 17.30 22.94 7.47
CA LYS A 53 17.49 24.37 7.54
C LYS A 53 18.69 24.80 8.42
N ASP A 54 18.86 24.12 9.55
CA ASP A 54 19.97 24.45 10.49
C ASP A 54 21.35 24.02 9.94
N LYS A 55 21.36 23.04 9.02
CA LYS A 55 22.59 22.64 8.31
C LYS A 55 22.99 23.60 7.19
N TYR A 56 22.00 24.31 6.61
CA TYR A 56 22.18 25.27 5.51
C TYR A 56 21.53 26.62 5.85
N PRO A 57 21.97 27.30 6.92
CA PRO A 57 21.27 28.47 7.47
C PRO A 57 21.36 29.73 6.59
N ASN A 58 22.20 29.72 5.57
CA ASN A 58 22.34 30.80 4.60
C ASN A 58 21.32 30.73 3.45
N VAL A 59 20.52 29.62 3.33
CA VAL A 59 19.52 29.44 2.29
C VAL A 59 18.14 29.55 2.91
N LYS A 60 17.36 30.57 2.53
CA LYS A 60 15.95 30.71 2.96
C LYS A 60 15.06 29.73 2.20
N LEU A 61 14.21 29.01 2.93
CA LEU A 61 13.21 28.12 2.33
C LEU A 61 11.93 28.89 2.02
N LEU A 62 11.41 28.72 0.81
CA LEU A 62 10.11 29.24 0.39
C LEU A 62 9.22 28.04 0.03
N TYR A 63 8.04 27.96 0.63
CA TYR A 63 7.13 26.84 0.43
C TYR A 63 6.17 27.11 -0.73
N GLY A 64 6.07 26.22 -1.70
CA GLY A 64 5.23 26.38 -2.87
C GLY A 64 4.92 25.05 -3.57
N ILE A 65 4.23 25.15 -4.69
CA ILE A 65 3.95 24.02 -5.60
C ILE A 65 4.05 24.51 -7.05
N GLU A 66 4.42 23.62 -7.96
CA GLU A 66 4.08 23.77 -9.37
C GLU A 66 2.72 23.13 -9.61
N ALA A 67 1.68 23.97 -9.65
CA ALA A 67 0.29 23.56 -9.80
C ALA A 67 -0.03 23.18 -11.25
N TYR A 68 -0.96 22.24 -11.42
CA TYR A 68 -1.57 21.91 -12.71
C TYR A 68 -2.87 22.71 -12.87
N GLU A 69 -2.78 23.90 -13.47
CA GLU A 69 -3.94 24.73 -13.77
C GLU A 69 -4.78 24.12 -14.88
N CYS A 70 -6.11 24.16 -14.78
CA CYS A 70 -7.04 23.75 -15.81
C CYS A 70 -8.25 24.70 -15.91
N GLU A 71 -8.98 24.66 -17.03
CA GLU A 71 -10.20 25.45 -17.19
C GLU A 71 -11.35 24.95 -16.30
N ASP A 72 -11.49 23.62 -16.24
CA ASP A 72 -12.54 22.96 -15.46
C ASP A 72 -11.98 21.63 -14.92
N ARG A 73 -11.89 21.52 -13.61
CA ARG A 73 -11.40 20.32 -12.94
C ARG A 73 -12.39 19.15 -12.96
N GLU A 74 -13.69 19.42 -13.20
CA GLU A 74 -14.72 18.37 -13.28
C GLU A 74 -14.65 17.59 -14.60
N VAL A 75 -14.02 18.16 -15.63
CA VAL A 75 -13.78 17.45 -16.90
C VAL A 75 -12.68 16.42 -16.69
N LYS A 76 -13.06 15.13 -16.65
CA LYS A 76 -12.15 13.99 -16.38
C LYS A 76 -12.12 13.03 -17.56
N ASP A 77 -11.69 13.52 -18.72
CA ASP A 77 -11.55 12.74 -19.95
C ASP A 77 -10.28 13.14 -20.74
N LYS A 78 -10.06 12.46 -21.88
CA LYS A 78 -8.90 12.74 -22.77
C LYS A 78 -8.80 14.16 -23.32
N ASN A 79 -9.85 14.96 -23.23
CA ASN A 79 -9.87 16.36 -23.68
C ASN A 79 -9.48 17.32 -22.55
N SER A 80 -9.34 16.84 -21.34
CA SER A 80 -8.93 17.62 -20.18
C SER A 80 -7.49 18.12 -20.38
N LYS A 81 -7.33 19.45 -20.53
CA LYS A 81 -6.03 20.11 -20.64
C LYS A 81 -5.62 20.69 -19.31
N TYR A 82 -4.33 20.75 -19.07
CA TYR A 82 -3.75 21.46 -17.93
C TYR A 82 -2.47 22.18 -18.35
N TRP A 83 -2.08 23.17 -17.55
CA TRP A 83 -0.90 23.99 -17.71
C TRP A 83 -0.18 24.11 -16.37
N HIS A 84 1.12 24.38 -16.39
CA HIS A 84 1.89 24.62 -15.19
C HIS A 84 1.72 26.07 -14.73
N LEU A 85 1.67 26.26 -13.41
CA LEU A 85 1.62 27.54 -12.73
C LEU A 85 2.33 27.43 -11.38
N ILE A 86 3.30 28.32 -11.09
CA ILE A 86 4.00 28.29 -9.80
C ILE A 86 3.22 29.10 -8.77
N ILE A 87 3.01 28.51 -7.59
CA ILE A 87 2.38 29.15 -6.44
C ILE A 87 3.33 29.06 -5.25
N ILE A 88 3.76 30.21 -4.73
CA ILE A 88 4.67 30.28 -3.57
C ILE A 88 3.95 30.97 -2.42
N ALA A 89 4.05 30.43 -1.21
CA ALA A 89 3.53 31.01 0.02
C ALA A 89 4.37 32.22 0.43
N LYS A 90 3.74 33.35 0.68
CA LYS A 90 4.40 34.55 1.18
C LYS A 90 4.58 34.55 2.69
N ASN A 91 3.67 33.88 3.41
CA ASN A 91 3.62 33.81 4.86
C ASN A 91 2.91 32.52 5.31
N GLU A 92 2.69 32.36 6.61
CA GLU A 92 2.02 31.17 7.17
C GLU A 92 0.59 30.97 6.61
N ALA A 93 -0.21 32.04 6.45
CA ALA A 93 -1.52 31.93 5.84
C ALA A 93 -1.44 31.45 4.38
N GLY A 94 -0.41 31.90 3.64
CA GLY A 94 -0.10 31.40 2.30
C GLY A 94 0.30 29.91 2.30
N ARG A 95 1.10 29.46 3.28
CA ARG A 95 1.48 28.04 3.40
C ARG A 95 0.24 27.16 3.58
N GLN A 96 -0.69 27.57 4.44
CA GLN A 96 -1.95 26.84 4.64
C GLN A 96 -2.84 26.91 3.38
N ALA A 97 -2.85 28.03 2.64
CA ALA A 97 -3.58 28.14 1.37
C ALA A 97 -3.00 27.17 0.31
N VAL A 98 -1.67 27.07 0.19
CA VAL A 98 -1.04 26.09 -0.72
C VAL A 98 -1.37 24.65 -0.31
N ASN A 99 -1.42 24.32 0.98
CA ASN A 99 -1.87 23.01 1.46
C ASN A 99 -3.31 22.71 1.00
N ARG A 100 -4.24 23.68 1.14
CA ARG A 100 -5.63 23.52 0.68
C ARG A 100 -5.73 23.35 -0.83
N LEU A 101 -4.97 24.13 -1.61
CA LEU A 101 -4.95 24.06 -3.07
C LEU A 101 -4.38 22.73 -3.57
N SER A 102 -3.26 22.27 -3.01
CA SER A 102 -2.71 20.94 -3.32
C SER A 102 -3.73 19.85 -3.02
N THR A 103 -4.35 19.90 -1.84
CA THR A 103 -5.40 18.95 -1.44
C THR A 103 -6.60 18.98 -2.37
N LEU A 104 -7.08 20.17 -2.74
CA LEU A 104 -8.21 20.33 -3.68
C LEU A 104 -7.90 19.66 -5.03
N GLY A 105 -6.68 19.85 -5.54
CA GLY A 105 -6.22 19.21 -6.75
C GLY A 105 -6.23 17.69 -6.66
N HIS A 106 -5.74 17.15 -5.53
CA HIS A 106 -5.70 15.72 -5.32
C HIS A 106 -7.08 15.09 -5.11
N LEU A 107 -7.93 15.65 -4.26
CA LEU A 107 -9.20 15.02 -3.90
C LEU A 107 -10.31 15.26 -4.93
N HIS A 108 -10.38 16.45 -5.51
CA HIS A 108 -11.50 16.83 -6.35
C HIS A 108 -11.11 17.06 -7.83
N GLY A 109 -9.86 17.46 -8.10
CA GLY A 109 -9.37 17.76 -9.43
C GLY A 109 -8.56 16.66 -10.11
N PHE A 110 -8.36 15.51 -9.47
CA PHE A 110 -7.45 14.49 -10.00
C PHE A 110 -7.98 13.80 -11.25
N TYR A 111 -7.21 13.91 -12.32
CA TYR A 111 -7.29 13.11 -13.53
C TYR A 111 -5.89 13.05 -14.16
N SER A 112 -5.15 11.97 -13.96
CA SER A 112 -3.72 11.82 -14.24
C SER A 112 -2.81 12.77 -13.44
N ARG A 113 -3.24 13.98 -13.14
CA ARG A 113 -2.56 15.03 -12.36
C ARG A 113 -3.55 15.71 -11.41
N PRO A 114 -3.09 16.25 -10.26
CA PRO A 114 -3.91 17.02 -9.34
C PRO A 114 -4.16 18.43 -9.88
N ARG A 115 -5.32 18.68 -10.49
CA ARG A 115 -5.63 19.92 -11.20
C ARG A 115 -6.47 20.86 -10.37
N ILE A 116 -6.18 22.15 -10.50
CA ILE A 116 -6.96 23.25 -9.90
C ILE A 116 -7.27 24.29 -10.95
N THR A 117 -8.28 25.13 -10.71
CA THR A 117 -8.60 26.26 -11.59
C THR A 117 -8.03 27.56 -11.00
N LYS A 118 -7.87 28.59 -11.82
CA LYS A 118 -7.50 29.94 -11.34
C LYS A 118 -8.54 30.50 -10.38
N GLU A 119 -9.81 30.14 -10.55
CA GLU A 119 -10.92 30.51 -9.66
C GLU A 119 -10.76 29.85 -8.28
N ASP A 120 -10.22 28.64 -8.21
CA ASP A 120 -9.92 27.99 -6.92
C ASP A 120 -8.82 28.73 -6.19
N ILE A 121 -7.77 29.17 -6.90
CA ILE A 121 -6.69 29.99 -6.33
C ILE A 121 -7.25 31.35 -5.86
N ALA A 122 -8.12 31.96 -6.65
CA ALA A 122 -8.71 33.27 -6.33
C ALA A 122 -9.70 33.24 -5.15
N LYS A 123 -10.14 32.06 -4.69
CA LYS A 123 -10.93 31.92 -3.44
C LYS A 123 -10.08 32.04 -2.19
N GLU A 124 -8.79 31.80 -2.30
CA GLU A 124 -7.85 32.03 -1.21
C GLU A 124 -7.52 33.52 -1.06
N ASP A 125 -6.96 33.94 0.07
CA ASP A 125 -6.44 35.31 0.20
C ASP A 125 -5.14 35.44 -0.62
N THR A 126 -5.28 35.87 -1.85
CA THR A 126 -4.19 35.95 -2.83
C THR A 126 -3.10 36.99 -2.48
N ASN A 127 -3.32 37.89 -1.47
CA ASN A 127 -2.27 38.72 -0.92
C ASN A 127 -1.17 37.91 -0.21
N ASN A 128 -1.47 36.69 0.20
CA ASN A 128 -0.55 35.77 0.88
C ASN A 128 0.18 34.82 -0.08
N LEU A 129 -0.05 34.96 -1.39
CA LEU A 129 0.51 34.11 -2.43
C LEU A 129 1.32 34.92 -3.44
N ILE A 130 2.34 34.27 -4.00
CA ILE A 130 3.12 34.75 -5.14
C ILE A 130 2.89 33.77 -6.27
N ILE A 131 2.54 34.26 -7.45
CA ILE A 131 2.21 33.44 -8.63
C ILE A 131 3.22 33.74 -9.74
N LEU A 132 3.85 32.69 -10.32
CA LEU A 132 4.72 32.79 -11.48
C LEU A 132 4.10 32.10 -12.67
N SER A 133 4.35 32.59 -13.88
CA SER A 133 3.74 32.05 -15.12
C SER A 133 4.24 30.68 -15.55
N ALA A 134 5.23 30.13 -14.86
CA ALA A 134 5.84 28.82 -15.09
C ALA A 134 6.53 28.62 -16.47
N CYS A 135 6.89 27.37 -16.78
CA CYS A 135 7.77 26.89 -17.85
C CYS A 135 7.09 26.83 -19.23
N LEU A 136 7.71 26.12 -20.20
CA LEU A 136 7.13 25.82 -21.53
C LEU A 136 5.81 25.03 -21.48
N ALA A 137 5.49 24.41 -20.35
CA ALA A 137 4.20 23.76 -20.14
C ALA A 137 3.10 24.74 -19.67
N SER A 138 3.39 26.02 -19.52
CA SER A 138 2.45 27.06 -19.07
C SER A 138 1.36 27.39 -20.10
N ARG A 139 0.30 28.00 -19.61
CA ARG A 139 -0.78 28.48 -20.46
C ARG A 139 -0.32 29.51 -21.48
N LEU A 140 0.58 30.43 -21.10
CA LEU A 140 1.13 31.43 -22.00
C LEU A 140 1.97 30.84 -23.12
N SER A 141 2.74 29.81 -22.86
CA SER A 141 3.53 29.11 -23.87
C SER A 141 2.65 28.42 -24.89
N ARG A 142 1.57 27.77 -24.43
CA ARG A 142 0.65 26.98 -25.27
C ARG A 142 -0.49 27.80 -25.91
N THR A 143 -0.46 29.13 -25.79
CA THR A 143 -1.37 30.04 -26.44
C THR A 143 -0.65 30.77 -27.57
N ASP A 144 -0.99 30.48 -28.82
CA ASP A 144 -0.32 31.05 -29.99
C ASP A 144 -0.67 32.54 -30.23
N ASP A 145 -1.92 32.92 -29.97
CA ASP A 145 -2.41 34.27 -30.19
C ASP A 145 -1.88 35.22 -29.11
N TYR A 146 -1.08 36.22 -29.58
CA TYR A 146 -0.44 37.18 -28.70
C TYR A 146 -1.43 38.06 -27.93
N ASP A 147 -2.49 38.53 -28.57
CA ASP A 147 -3.48 39.41 -27.93
C ASP A 147 -4.25 38.66 -26.84
N THR A 148 -4.48 37.36 -27.04
CA THR A 148 -5.01 36.48 -26.00
C THR A 148 -4.04 36.33 -24.83
N CYS A 149 -2.74 36.22 -25.08
CA CYS A 149 -1.73 36.18 -23.99
C CYS A 149 -1.73 37.51 -23.20
N VAL A 150 -1.83 38.67 -23.85
CA VAL A 150 -1.94 39.98 -23.16
C VAL A 150 -3.14 40.01 -22.24
N LYS A 151 -4.32 39.58 -22.72
CA LYS A 151 -5.54 39.48 -21.89
C LYS A 151 -5.38 38.55 -20.70
N LEU A 152 -4.76 37.36 -20.90
CA LEU A 152 -4.49 36.40 -19.82
C LEU A 152 -3.59 37.03 -18.75
N VAL A 153 -2.48 37.69 -19.13
CA VAL A 153 -1.60 38.38 -18.17
C VAL A 153 -2.35 39.47 -17.40
N GLN A 154 -3.20 40.25 -18.06
CA GLN A 154 -4.01 41.25 -17.39
C GLN A 154 -5.03 40.65 -16.44
N GLU A 155 -5.64 39.52 -16.80
CA GLU A 155 -6.57 38.78 -15.97
C GLU A 155 -5.84 38.25 -14.71
N TYR A 156 -4.71 37.58 -14.86
CA TYR A 156 -3.93 37.08 -13.70
C TYR A 156 -3.48 38.22 -12.78
N LYS A 157 -3.02 39.35 -13.33
CA LYS A 157 -2.70 40.54 -12.52
C LYS A 157 -3.90 41.11 -11.76
N SER A 158 -5.09 40.99 -12.29
CA SER A 158 -6.31 41.46 -11.60
C SER A 158 -6.72 40.53 -10.46
N LEU A 159 -6.42 39.20 -10.56
CA LEU A 159 -6.72 38.18 -9.56
C LEU A 159 -5.61 38.06 -8.50
N PHE A 160 -4.37 38.25 -8.92
CA PHE A 160 -3.17 37.94 -8.10
C PHE A 160 -2.29 39.20 -7.97
N PRO A 161 -2.30 39.90 -6.82
CA PRO A 161 -1.52 41.10 -6.60
C PRO A 161 0.01 40.91 -6.77
N HIS A 162 0.50 39.68 -6.52
CA HIS A 162 1.91 39.32 -6.68
C HIS A 162 2.09 38.35 -7.84
N TYR A 163 1.70 38.76 -9.05
CA TYR A 163 1.88 37.98 -10.28
C TYR A 163 3.14 38.41 -11.03
N TYR A 164 3.96 37.42 -11.41
CA TYR A 164 5.21 37.61 -12.14
C TYR A 164 5.25 36.72 -13.38
N LEU A 165 5.87 37.22 -14.45
CA LEU A 165 6.21 36.40 -15.61
C LEU A 165 7.54 35.67 -15.36
N GLU A 166 7.73 34.52 -16.01
CA GLU A 166 8.89 33.65 -15.82
C GLU A 166 9.63 33.44 -17.14
N VAL A 167 10.94 33.67 -17.16
CA VAL A 167 11.88 33.25 -18.19
C VAL A 167 12.81 32.18 -17.65
N GLN A 168 13.27 31.27 -18.49
CA GLN A 168 14.14 30.18 -18.06
C GLN A 168 15.48 30.20 -18.82
N ALA A 169 16.55 29.91 -18.10
CA ALA A 169 17.91 29.90 -18.65
C ALA A 169 18.24 28.55 -19.34
N HIS A 170 17.44 28.16 -20.33
CA HIS A 170 17.68 26.96 -21.13
C HIS A 170 18.16 27.31 -22.53
N ALA A 171 19.19 26.61 -23.04
CA ALA A 171 19.89 26.95 -24.28
C ALA A 171 19.18 26.53 -25.57
N ASN A 172 17.99 25.93 -25.52
CA ASN A 172 17.26 25.50 -26.69
C ASN A 172 16.50 26.63 -27.38
N SER A 173 16.24 26.46 -28.68
CA SER A 173 15.62 27.51 -29.52
C SER A 173 14.15 27.76 -29.23
N GLU A 174 13.44 26.81 -28.65
CA GLU A 174 12.03 26.97 -28.25
C GLU A 174 11.93 27.85 -27.02
N GLN A 175 12.75 27.62 -26.02
CA GLN A 175 12.85 28.44 -24.82
C GLN A 175 13.29 29.87 -25.16
N ALA A 176 14.25 30.06 -26.07
CA ALA A 176 14.68 31.40 -26.49
C ALA A 176 13.53 32.21 -27.11
N LYS A 177 12.71 31.61 -27.96
CA LYS A 177 11.51 32.24 -28.53
C LYS A 177 10.48 32.57 -27.45
N TYR A 178 10.28 31.68 -26.52
CA TYR A 178 9.37 31.89 -25.41
C TYR A 178 9.85 33.00 -24.50
N ASN A 179 11.14 33.05 -24.14
CA ASN A 179 11.73 34.12 -23.35
C ASN A 179 11.51 35.50 -24.03
N GLN A 180 11.73 35.61 -25.33
CA GLN A 180 11.47 36.83 -26.09
C GLN A 180 9.99 37.22 -26.05
N LYS A 181 9.07 36.24 -26.16
CA LYS A 181 7.63 36.46 -26.04
C LYS A 181 7.26 36.99 -24.66
N ILE A 182 7.82 36.42 -23.61
CA ILE A 182 7.61 36.84 -22.20
C ILE A 182 8.14 38.27 -21.98
N MET A 183 9.31 38.63 -22.48
CA MET A 183 9.85 39.98 -22.36
C MET A 183 8.97 41.02 -23.08
N ARG A 184 8.41 40.68 -24.24
CA ARG A 184 7.46 41.52 -24.93
C ARG A 184 6.16 41.66 -24.13
N LEU A 185 5.59 40.57 -23.60
CA LEU A 185 4.41 40.62 -22.73
C LEU A 185 4.64 41.48 -21.48
N ALA A 186 5.83 41.36 -20.88
CA ALA A 186 6.24 42.14 -19.71
C ALA A 186 6.19 43.65 -20.01
N ASN A 187 6.73 44.07 -21.14
CA ASN A 187 6.71 45.47 -21.57
C ASN A 187 5.29 45.98 -21.83
N ASP A 188 4.49 45.21 -22.59
CA ASP A 188 3.13 45.63 -22.99
C ASP A 188 2.11 45.63 -21.82
N THR A 189 2.35 44.81 -20.81
CA THR A 189 1.47 44.65 -19.62
C THR A 189 2.05 45.28 -18.34
N HIS A 190 3.26 45.85 -18.39
CA HIS A 190 3.98 46.35 -17.22
C HIS A 190 4.05 45.33 -16.09
N THR A 191 4.47 44.10 -16.40
CA THR A 191 4.58 42.98 -15.46
C THR A 191 6.07 42.66 -15.20
N LYS A 192 6.45 42.46 -13.94
CA LYS A 192 7.80 42.05 -13.60
C LYS A 192 8.09 40.62 -14.09
N VAL A 193 9.35 40.38 -14.42
CA VAL A 193 9.83 39.05 -14.88
C VAL A 193 10.88 38.53 -13.90
N VAL A 194 10.86 37.24 -13.62
CA VAL A 194 11.89 36.51 -12.86
C VAL A 194 12.55 35.45 -13.74
N VAL A 195 13.75 35.08 -13.39
CA VAL A 195 14.42 33.94 -14.02
C VAL A 195 14.32 32.70 -13.14
N THR A 196 14.12 31.56 -13.76
CA THR A 196 14.22 30.26 -13.10
C THR A 196 15.00 29.29 -13.97
N ASN A 197 15.26 28.08 -13.44
CA ASN A 197 15.88 26.99 -14.17
C ASN A 197 15.03 25.73 -14.21
N ASP A 198 13.87 25.73 -13.53
CA ASP A 198 13.02 24.54 -13.44
C ASP A 198 13.87 23.33 -13.00
N VAL A 199 14.50 23.49 -11.83
CA VAL A 199 15.56 22.60 -11.36
C VAL A 199 15.01 21.20 -11.07
N HIS A 200 15.54 20.19 -11.75
CA HIS A 200 15.21 18.76 -11.55
C HIS A 200 16.43 17.95 -11.07
N ALA A 201 17.62 18.51 -11.16
CA ALA A 201 18.86 17.92 -10.66
C ALA A 201 19.72 18.98 -9.96
N ALA A 202 20.49 18.60 -8.94
CA ALA A 202 21.31 19.57 -8.22
C ALA A 202 22.45 20.10 -9.08
N THR A 203 23.10 19.24 -9.85
CA THR A 203 24.24 19.57 -10.72
C THR A 203 23.98 19.16 -12.18
N LYS A 204 24.83 19.66 -13.07
CA LYS A 204 24.76 19.31 -14.49
C LYS A 204 25.05 17.82 -14.74
N GLU A 205 25.93 17.25 -13.95
CA GLU A 205 26.32 15.85 -14.01
C GLU A 205 25.15 14.92 -13.61
N ASP A 206 24.31 15.37 -12.66
CA ASP A 206 23.14 14.60 -12.21
C ASP A 206 22.06 14.45 -13.28
N LEU A 207 22.02 15.34 -14.29
CA LEU A 207 21.08 15.26 -15.41
C LEU A 207 21.25 13.95 -16.21
N TYR A 208 22.47 13.38 -16.25
CA TYR A 208 22.71 12.07 -16.85
C TYR A 208 21.89 10.97 -16.17
N TYR A 209 21.85 10.96 -14.85
CA TYR A 209 21.09 9.96 -14.08
C TYR A 209 19.61 10.26 -14.07
N GLN A 210 19.21 11.53 -14.11
CA GLN A 210 17.82 11.95 -14.26
C GLN A 210 17.22 11.42 -15.57
N ASP A 211 17.94 11.43 -16.69
CA ASP A 211 17.46 10.88 -17.97
C ASP A 211 17.06 9.39 -17.82
N TYR A 212 17.89 8.58 -17.14
CA TYR A 212 17.51 7.20 -16.84
C TYR A 212 16.30 7.08 -15.90
N PHE A 213 16.16 8.00 -14.97
CA PHE A 213 15.00 8.03 -14.07
C PHE A 213 13.70 8.31 -14.85
N LEU A 214 13.74 9.22 -15.81
CA LEU A 214 12.64 9.48 -16.75
C LEU A 214 12.34 8.30 -17.66
N ARG A 215 13.37 7.62 -18.18
CA ARG A 215 13.17 6.39 -18.98
C ARG A 215 12.48 5.29 -18.19
N ILE A 216 12.81 5.14 -16.91
CA ILE A 216 12.11 4.22 -16.01
C ILE A 216 10.65 4.63 -15.84
N ALA A 217 10.36 5.92 -15.68
CA ALA A 217 9.00 6.45 -15.54
C ALA A 217 8.12 6.15 -16.76
N HIS A 218 8.70 6.30 -17.97
CA HIS A 218 7.98 6.15 -19.25
C HIS A 218 8.07 4.74 -19.86
N ASP A 219 8.79 3.83 -19.22
CA ASP A 219 9.04 2.47 -19.71
C ASP A 219 9.61 2.45 -21.13
N THR A 220 10.65 3.25 -21.37
CA THR A 220 11.27 3.44 -22.70
C THR A 220 12.79 3.21 -22.67
N GLU A 221 13.34 2.63 -23.74
CA GLU A 221 14.78 2.47 -23.93
C GLU A 221 15.42 3.73 -24.57
N THR A 222 14.61 4.64 -25.11
CA THR A 222 15.09 5.86 -25.75
C THR A 222 15.20 7.00 -24.75
N ALA A 223 16.15 7.90 -24.97
CA ALA A 223 16.29 9.12 -24.21
C ALA A 223 14.97 9.91 -24.22
N ALA A 224 14.58 10.40 -23.05
CA ALA A 224 13.53 11.40 -22.94
C ALA A 224 13.99 12.71 -23.60
N GLU A 225 13.14 13.73 -23.67
CA GLU A 225 13.54 15.06 -24.10
C GLU A 225 14.78 15.52 -23.34
N ILE A 226 15.72 16.17 -24.04
CA ILE A 226 16.99 16.61 -23.43
C ILE A 226 16.68 17.77 -22.46
N TYR A 227 16.81 17.51 -21.18
CA TYR A 227 16.67 18.50 -20.10
C TYR A 227 17.97 19.29 -19.91
N GLU A 228 18.45 19.98 -20.95
CA GLU A 228 19.63 20.86 -20.83
C GLU A 228 19.24 22.13 -20.04
N GLY A 229 19.93 22.36 -18.90
CA GLY A 229 19.72 23.55 -18.08
C GLY A 229 18.82 23.35 -16.83
N PHE A 230 18.26 22.17 -16.60
CA PHE A 230 17.36 21.88 -15.48
C PHE A 230 18.14 21.58 -14.18
N TYR A 231 19.14 22.38 -13.87
CA TYR A 231 19.99 22.25 -12.67
C TYR A 231 20.23 23.64 -12.03
N PHE A 232 20.77 23.67 -10.81
CA PHE A 232 21.13 24.92 -10.17
C PHE A 232 22.30 25.58 -10.89
N MET A 233 22.04 26.62 -11.64
CA MET A 233 23.02 27.43 -12.34
C MET A 233 23.54 28.58 -11.46
N SER A 234 24.81 28.89 -11.61
CA SER A 234 25.37 30.14 -11.10
C SER A 234 24.81 31.35 -11.88
N ARG A 235 25.02 32.57 -11.36
CA ARG A 235 24.61 33.80 -12.06
C ARG A 235 25.29 33.92 -13.42
N GLU A 236 26.58 33.55 -13.48
CA GLU A 236 27.38 33.57 -14.69
C GLU A 236 26.81 32.59 -15.74
N GLU A 237 26.46 31.35 -15.35
CA GLU A 237 25.85 30.37 -16.24
C GLU A 237 24.49 30.83 -16.77
N GLN A 238 23.69 31.52 -15.94
CA GLN A 238 22.41 32.10 -16.38
C GLN A 238 22.64 33.20 -17.41
N HIS A 239 23.64 34.06 -17.23
CA HIS A 239 24.01 35.09 -18.20
C HIS A 239 24.52 34.48 -19.52
N GLU A 240 25.36 33.43 -19.48
CA GLU A 240 25.86 32.76 -20.68
C GLU A 240 24.72 32.33 -21.62
N VAL A 241 23.59 31.96 -21.06
CA VAL A 241 22.41 31.55 -21.82
C VAL A 241 21.51 32.77 -22.18
N LEU A 242 21.12 33.54 -21.19
CA LEU A 242 20.09 34.58 -21.32
C LEU A 242 20.55 35.82 -22.10
N ASP A 243 21.83 36.19 -22.02
CA ASP A 243 22.34 37.39 -22.72
C ASP A 243 22.15 37.28 -24.23
N SER A 244 22.31 36.09 -24.77
CA SER A 244 22.06 35.83 -26.20
C SER A 244 20.59 35.83 -26.58
N GLN A 245 19.68 35.61 -25.64
CA GLN A 245 18.26 35.46 -25.87
C GLN A 245 17.49 36.76 -25.66
N ILE A 246 17.77 37.50 -24.59
CA ILE A 246 17.02 38.70 -24.15
C ILE A 246 17.93 39.92 -23.91
N GLY A 247 19.24 39.79 -24.00
CA GLY A 247 20.22 40.86 -23.71
C GLY A 247 20.62 40.96 -22.24
N TYR A 248 21.88 41.43 -21.98
CA TYR A 248 22.47 41.49 -20.65
C TYR A 248 21.63 42.27 -19.63
N ASP A 249 21.24 43.52 -19.95
CA ASP A 249 20.49 44.37 -18.99
C ASP A 249 19.13 43.73 -18.59
N ALA A 250 18.47 43.09 -19.53
CA ALA A 250 17.20 42.43 -19.29
C ALA A 250 17.39 41.13 -18.45
N ALA A 251 18.44 40.35 -18.73
CA ALA A 251 18.81 39.19 -17.96
C ALA A 251 19.12 39.54 -16.50
N GLU A 252 19.98 40.58 -16.32
CA GLU A 252 20.36 41.10 -15.02
C GLU A 252 19.15 41.59 -14.20
N TRP A 253 18.21 42.29 -14.86
CA TRP A 253 16.98 42.74 -14.23
C TRP A 253 16.08 41.54 -13.78
N CYS A 254 15.92 40.51 -14.62
CA CYS A 254 15.15 39.32 -14.28
C CYS A 254 15.77 38.54 -13.13
N ILE A 255 17.10 38.40 -13.10
CA ILE A 255 17.86 37.73 -12.04
C ILE A 255 17.66 38.48 -10.70
N ASN A 256 17.79 39.79 -10.70
CA ASN A 256 17.64 40.59 -9.48
C ASN A 256 16.21 40.57 -8.92
N ASN A 257 15.18 40.45 -9.75
CA ASN A 257 13.78 40.32 -9.32
C ASN A 257 13.54 39.04 -8.50
N THR A 258 14.35 37.99 -8.63
CA THR A 258 14.21 36.76 -7.81
C THR A 258 14.49 37.01 -6.34
N ASP A 259 15.47 37.94 -6.05
CA ASP A 259 15.80 38.31 -4.69
C ASP A 259 14.72 39.18 -4.05
N GLU A 260 14.03 40.00 -4.86
CA GLU A 260 12.87 40.78 -4.39
C GLU A 260 11.77 39.87 -3.87
N ILE A 261 11.48 38.76 -4.59
CA ILE A 261 10.51 37.76 -4.14
C ILE A 261 10.92 37.12 -2.84
N ALA A 262 12.22 36.75 -2.71
CA ALA A 262 12.74 36.17 -1.49
C ALA A 262 12.63 37.14 -0.27
N ASP A 263 12.71 38.45 -0.53
CA ASP A 263 12.54 39.50 0.50
C ASP A 263 11.07 39.73 0.85
N LEU A 264 10.14 39.55 -0.11
CA LEU A 264 8.71 39.70 0.11
C LEU A 264 8.11 38.57 0.95
N CYS A 265 8.73 37.38 0.96
CA CYS A 265 8.28 36.27 1.75
C CYS A 265 8.72 36.43 3.20
N ASP A 266 7.84 36.09 4.15
CA ASP A 266 8.22 35.96 5.56
C ASP A 266 9.08 34.71 5.77
N TYR A 267 9.71 34.61 6.95
CA TYR A 267 10.29 33.36 7.39
C TYR A 267 9.14 32.46 7.89
N VAL A 268 8.87 31.39 7.19
CA VAL A 268 7.86 30.38 7.55
C VAL A 268 8.57 29.08 7.84
N ASP A 269 8.15 28.37 8.88
CA ASP A 269 8.64 27.04 9.19
C ASP A 269 7.52 25.99 9.14
N MET A 270 7.89 24.73 9.09
CA MET A 270 6.92 23.65 9.31
C MET A 270 6.42 23.70 10.77
N PRO A 271 5.17 23.29 11.03
CA PRO A 271 4.62 23.26 12.38
C PRO A 271 5.20 22.08 13.16
N TRP A 272 6.46 22.21 13.60
CA TRP A 272 7.10 21.24 14.49
C TRP A 272 6.48 21.33 15.87
N HIS A 273 5.67 20.34 16.23
CA HIS A 273 4.96 20.27 17.51
C HIS A 273 5.26 18.96 18.22
N GLU A 274 5.20 18.98 19.55
CA GLU A 274 5.00 17.74 20.31
C GLU A 274 3.65 17.13 19.91
N PRO A 275 3.53 15.80 19.92
CA PRO A 275 2.29 15.13 19.52
C PRO A 275 1.07 15.61 20.31
N GLU A 276 0.08 16.12 19.59
CA GLU A 276 -1.16 16.63 20.16
C GLU A 276 -2.32 15.65 19.90
N LEU A 277 -2.87 15.12 21.02
CA LEU A 277 -4.04 14.24 20.93
C LEU A 277 -5.29 15.02 20.51
N PRO A 278 -6.15 14.46 19.64
CA PRO A 278 -7.45 15.02 19.37
C PRO A 278 -8.29 15.02 20.67
N LYS A 279 -9.15 16.03 20.84
CA LYS A 279 -10.07 16.06 21.99
C LYS A 279 -11.24 15.14 21.74
N ILE A 280 -11.57 14.33 22.75
CA ILE A 280 -12.80 13.55 22.74
C ILE A 280 -13.90 14.31 23.50
N GLU A 281 -15.12 14.22 23.00
CA GLU A 281 -16.29 14.69 23.76
C GLU A 281 -16.60 13.71 24.90
N ILE A 282 -16.47 14.16 26.14
CA ILE A 282 -16.79 13.35 27.30
C ILE A 282 -18.24 13.63 27.75
N PRO A 283 -18.93 12.61 28.29
CA PRO A 283 -20.30 12.81 28.82
C PRO A 283 -20.34 13.87 29.88
N PRO A 284 -21.40 14.72 29.92
CA PRO A 284 -21.44 15.92 30.78
C PRO A 284 -21.34 15.66 32.30
N GLN A 285 -21.62 14.43 32.75
CA GLN A 285 -21.52 14.04 34.15
C GLN A 285 -20.08 13.90 34.67
N TYR A 286 -19.08 13.86 33.78
CA TYR A 286 -17.68 13.74 34.17
C TYR A 286 -16.95 15.08 34.07
N SER A 287 -16.08 15.33 35.04
CA SER A 287 -15.33 16.58 35.13
C SER A 287 -14.16 16.66 34.12
N ASN A 288 -13.63 15.51 33.70
CA ASN A 288 -12.52 15.39 32.78
C ASN A 288 -12.38 13.93 32.27
N SER A 289 -11.48 13.72 31.26
CA SER A 289 -11.22 12.43 30.65
C SER A 289 -10.74 11.37 31.64
N ALA A 290 -9.94 11.74 32.65
CA ALA A 290 -9.48 10.82 33.69
C ALA A 290 -10.63 10.29 34.57
N ALA A 291 -11.59 11.14 34.93
CA ALA A 291 -12.76 10.72 35.68
C ALA A 291 -13.64 9.74 34.89
N TYR A 292 -13.81 10.00 33.60
CA TYR A 292 -14.56 9.13 32.70
C TYR A 292 -13.82 7.77 32.47
N LEU A 293 -12.50 7.78 32.23
CA LEU A 293 -11.71 6.56 32.11
C LEU A 293 -11.80 5.69 33.37
N LYS A 294 -11.69 6.28 34.57
CA LYS A 294 -11.81 5.56 35.83
C LYS A 294 -13.17 4.90 35.99
N ASP A 295 -14.23 5.53 35.53
CA ASP A 295 -15.57 4.95 35.62
C ASP A 295 -15.74 3.77 34.66
N LEU A 296 -15.25 3.88 33.46
CA LEU A 296 -15.19 2.75 32.51
C LEU A 296 -14.39 1.56 33.08
N VAL A 297 -13.30 1.83 33.80
CA VAL A 297 -12.51 0.77 34.47
C VAL A 297 -13.36 0.09 35.57
N LYS A 298 -14.15 0.85 36.35
CA LYS A 298 -15.06 0.29 37.38
C LYS A 298 -16.18 -0.55 36.74
N GLU A 299 -16.75 -0.09 35.65
CA GLU A 299 -17.74 -0.87 34.88
C GLU A 299 -17.13 -2.18 34.37
N GLY A 300 -15.93 -2.10 33.78
CA GLY A 300 -15.18 -3.26 33.32
C GLY A 300 -14.86 -4.24 34.44
N TRP A 301 -14.50 -3.74 35.62
CA TRP A 301 -14.25 -4.57 36.80
C TRP A 301 -15.43 -5.48 37.11
N LYS A 302 -16.67 -4.93 37.12
CA LYS A 302 -17.89 -5.70 37.32
C LYS A 302 -18.20 -6.63 36.15
N LYS A 303 -18.07 -6.12 34.91
CA LYS A 303 -18.36 -6.89 33.71
C LYS A 303 -17.46 -8.11 33.55
N ARG A 304 -16.19 -8.01 33.95
CA ARG A 304 -15.22 -9.11 33.95
C ARG A 304 -15.33 -10.02 35.17
N GLY A 305 -16.24 -9.72 36.12
CA GLY A 305 -16.50 -10.53 37.32
C GLY A 305 -15.36 -10.52 38.36
N ILE A 306 -14.49 -9.53 38.33
CA ILE A 306 -13.36 -9.42 39.26
C ILE A 306 -13.86 -9.14 40.69
N ASP A 307 -15.01 -8.51 40.84
CA ASP A 307 -15.72 -8.30 42.12
C ASP A 307 -16.11 -9.62 42.79
N LYS A 308 -16.15 -10.73 42.04
CA LYS A 308 -16.47 -12.07 42.55
C LYS A 308 -15.21 -12.86 42.99
N PHE A 309 -14.02 -12.36 42.75
CA PHE A 309 -12.78 -13.02 43.18
C PHE A 309 -12.63 -12.90 44.71
N TYR A 310 -11.89 -13.81 45.32
CA TYR A 310 -11.54 -13.69 46.74
C TYR A 310 -10.68 -12.43 47.01
N VAL A 311 -10.76 -11.91 48.24
CA VAL A 311 -10.24 -10.58 48.61
C VAL A 311 -8.76 -10.39 48.25
N GLU A 312 -7.90 -11.37 48.49
CA GLU A 312 -6.46 -11.28 48.20
C GLU A 312 -6.18 -11.15 46.69
N LYS A 313 -6.94 -11.89 45.87
CA LYS A 313 -6.83 -11.76 44.41
C LYS A 313 -7.32 -10.38 43.93
N GLN A 314 -8.44 -9.88 44.49
CA GLN A 314 -8.91 -8.52 44.21
C GLN A 314 -7.89 -7.44 44.56
N LYS A 315 -7.11 -7.61 45.64
CA LYS A 315 -6.04 -6.66 46.01
C LYS A 315 -4.94 -6.59 44.99
N ILE A 316 -4.53 -7.75 44.39
CA ILE A 316 -3.52 -7.80 43.31
C ILE A 316 -4.02 -7.02 42.09
N TYR A 317 -5.25 -7.28 41.65
CA TYR A 317 -5.86 -6.57 40.51
C TYR A 317 -5.99 -5.08 40.75
N ARG A 318 -6.44 -4.70 41.96
CA ARG A 318 -6.61 -3.27 42.34
C ARG A 318 -5.29 -2.53 42.29
N LYS A 319 -4.23 -3.10 42.91
CA LYS A 319 -2.90 -2.51 42.87
C LYS A 319 -2.44 -2.28 41.46
N ARG A 320 -2.60 -3.28 40.58
CA ARG A 320 -2.19 -3.20 39.17
C ARG A 320 -2.96 -2.10 38.42
N VAL A 321 -4.27 -1.99 38.63
CA VAL A 321 -5.11 -0.92 38.04
C VAL A 321 -4.66 0.47 38.52
N ASP A 322 -4.43 0.63 39.83
CA ASP A 322 -3.98 1.90 40.41
C ASP A 322 -2.60 2.32 39.80
N ASP A 323 -1.65 1.38 39.72
CA ASP A 323 -0.32 1.61 39.14
C ASP A 323 -0.44 2.01 37.65
N GLU A 324 -1.25 1.33 36.83
CA GLU A 324 -1.44 1.62 35.40
C GLU A 324 -2.16 2.96 35.20
N LEU A 325 -3.24 3.24 35.92
CA LEU A 325 -3.96 4.52 35.85
C LEU A 325 -3.07 5.69 36.23
N PHE A 326 -2.23 5.51 37.24
CA PHE A 326 -1.27 6.55 37.63
C PHE A 326 -0.34 6.92 36.47
N VAL A 327 0.21 5.93 35.74
CA VAL A 327 1.08 6.19 34.58
C VAL A 327 0.29 6.87 33.46
N ILE A 328 -0.92 6.37 33.13
CA ILE A 328 -1.76 6.90 32.05
C ILE A 328 -2.15 8.37 32.32
N GLU A 329 -2.58 8.69 33.57
CA GLU A 329 -2.95 10.05 33.99
C GLU A 329 -1.73 10.97 34.00
N LYS A 330 -0.61 10.52 34.54
CA LYS A 330 0.61 11.34 34.66
C LYS A 330 1.18 11.71 33.29
N LYS A 331 0.92 10.88 32.27
CA LYS A 331 1.35 11.06 30.88
C LYS A 331 0.32 11.80 30.01
N ASP A 332 -0.83 12.17 30.57
CA ASP A 332 -1.94 12.82 29.86
C ASP A 332 -2.49 12.01 28.67
N PHE A 333 -2.51 10.67 28.80
CA PHE A 333 -2.96 9.78 27.74
C PHE A 333 -4.43 9.36 27.84
N CYS A 334 -5.21 9.93 28.78
CA CYS A 334 -6.62 9.54 28.97
C CYS A 334 -7.45 9.68 27.69
N ASP A 335 -7.30 10.78 26.94
CA ASP A 335 -8.03 11.00 25.71
C ASP A 335 -7.68 9.95 24.63
N TYR A 336 -6.41 9.55 24.55
CA TYR A 336 -5.98 8.47 23.64
C TYR A 336 -6.72 7.16 23.90
N PHE A 337 -6.78 6.72 25.17
CA PHE A 337 -7.51 5.50 25.54
C PHE A 337 -9.01 5.61 25.32
N LEU A 338 -9.59 6.77 25.54
CA LEU A 338 -11.02 7.00 25.33
C LEU A 338 -11.39 6.96 23.83
N ILE A 339 -10.55 7.47 22.94
CA ILE A 339 -10.73 7.36 21.48
C ILE A 339 -10.69 5.89 21.04
N LEU A 340 -9.75 5.11 21.57
CA LEU A 340 -9.67 3.66 21.31
C LEU A 340 -10.95 2.95 21.75
N VAL A 341 -11.41 3.19 23.00
CA VAL A 341 -12.64 2.61 23.54
C VAL A 341 -13.85 2.96 22.68
N ASP A 342 -13.92 4.19 22.23
CA ASP A 342 -15.02 4.70 21.44
C ASP A 342 -15.20 3.91 20.13
N TYR A 343 -14.19 3.88 19.26
CA TYR A 343 -14.33 3.17 17.99
C TYR A 343 -14.38 1.64 18.16
N ILE A 344 -13.72 1.08 19.19
CA ILE A 344 -13.82 -0.36 19.49
C ILE A 344 -15.24 -0.73 19.92
N ASN A 345 -15.90 0.09 20.74
CA ASN A 345 -17.30 -0.13 21.12
C ASN A 345 -18.23 0.04 19.91
N TRP A 346 -17.95 1.01 19.03
CA TRP A 346 -18.67 1.14 17.78
C TRP A 346 -18.51 -0.11 16.89
N CYS A 347 -17.30 -0.65 16.76
CA CYS A 347 -17.05 -1.91 16.03
C CYS A 347 -17.95 -3.04 16.55
N LYS A 348 -17.99 -3.25 17.87
CA LYS A 348 -18.80 -4.30 18.52
C LYS A 348 -20.30 -4.13 18.29
N GLN A 349 -20.77 -2.90 18.08
CA GLN A 349 -22.19 -2.58 17.82
C GLN A 349 -22.56 -2.64 16.33
N ASN A 350 -21.56 -2.64 15.42
CA ASN A 350 -21.74 -2.54 13.96
C ASN A 350 -21.15 -3.72 13.20
N ASP A 351 -21.15 -4.90 13.82
CA ASP A 351 -20.72 -6.16 13.21
C ASP A 351 -19.29 -6.11 12.64
N VAL A 352 -18.37 -5.45 13.35
CA VAL A 352 -16.94 -5.47 13.06
C VAL A 352 -16.21 -6.19 14.19
N ILE A 353 -15.64 -7.35 13.91
CA ILE A 353 -14.86 -8.10 14.89
C ILE A 353 -13.56 -7.35 15.21
N VAL A 354 -13.29 -7.22 16.50
CA VAL A 354 -12.03 -6.68 17.04
C VAL A 354 -11.21 -7.83 17.61
N GLY A 355 -9.93 -7.89 17.23
CA GLY A 355 -8.99 -8.91 17.69
C GLY A 355 -8.79 -8.87 19.23
N PRO A 356 -8.22 -9.95 19.79
CA PRO A 356 -8.04 -10.07 21.25
C PRO A 356 -6.98 -9.11 21.82
N GLY A 357 -6.21 -8.49 20.95
CA GLY A 357 -5.13 -7.57 21.26
C GLY A 357 -3.94 -7.78 20.32
N ARG A 358 -3.02 -6.82 20.33
CA ARG A 358 -1.80 -6.88 19.53
C ARG A 358 -0.68 -6.11 20.24
N GLY A 359 0.56 -6.48 19.96
CA GLY A 359 1.71 -5.78 20.51
C GLY A 359 1.78 -5.83 22.02
N SER A 360 2.21 -4.74 22.65
CA SER A 360 2.40 -4.65 24.10
C SER A 360 1.13 -4.26 24.87
N ALA A 361 0.10 -3.72 24.19
CA ALA A 361 -1.14 -3.25 24.85
C ALA A 361 -1.89 -4.38 25.59
N ALA A 362 -1.78 -5.64 25.12
CA ALA A 362 -2.35 -6.79 25.81
C ALA A 362 -1.73 -7.04 27.19
N GLY A 363 -0.60 -6.42 27.51
CA GLY A 363 -0.02 -6.42 28.87
C GLY A 363 -0.70 -5.48 29.86
N SER A 364 -1.63 -4.63 29.42
CA SER A 364 -2.36 -3.69 30.28
C SER A 364 -3.66 -4.26 30.81
N LEU A 365 -3.83 -4.24 32.13
CA LEU A 365 -5.08 -4.60 32.80
C LEU A 365 -6.17 -3.54 32.57
N VAL A 366 -5.80 -2.27 32.50
CA VAL A 366 -6.73 -1.18 32.15
C VAL A 366 -7.29 -1.42 30.74
N CYS A 367 -6.46 -1.74 29.72
CA CYS A 367 -6.94 -2.09 28.36
C CYS A 367 -7.93 -3.27 28.37
N TYR A 368 -7.67 -4.30 29.19
CA TYR A 368 -8.58 -5.44 29.35
C TYR A 368 -9.92 -5.03 29.96
N LEU A 369 -9.90 -4.22 31.01
CA LEU A 369 -11.11 -3.80 31.70
C LEU A 369 -12.01 -2.88 30.85
N ILE A 370 -11.41 -1.92 30.13
CA ILE A 370 -12.16 -1.02 29.25
C ILE A 370 -12.48 -1.64 27.89
N GLY A 371 -12.09 -2.90 27.67
CA GLY A 371 -12.46 -3.68 26.47
C GLY A 371 -11.66 -3.41 25.22
N ILE A 372 -10.49 -2.76 25.30
CA ILE A 372 -9.52 -2.62 24.20
C ILE A 372 -8.89 -3.96 23.88
N THR A 373 -8.55 -4.76 24.90
CA THR A 373 -8.02 -6.12 24.73
C THR A 373 -8.93 -7.16 25.39
N GLN A 374 -8.75 -8.45 25.04
CA GLN A 374 -9.52 -9.55 25.61
C GLN A 374 -8.72 -10.42 26.58
N LEU A 375 -7.42 -10.15 26.74
CA LEU A 375 -6.50 -10.92 27.59
C LEU A 375 -6.42 -10.35 29.00
N ASP A 376 -6.70 -11.16 29.99
CA ASP A 376 -6.41 -10.86 31.40
C ASP A 376 -4.89 -10.89 31.65
N SER A 377 -4.29 -9.70 31.70
CA SER A 377 -2.83 -9.56 31.84
C SER A 377 -2.28 -10.13 33.14
N ILE A 378 -3.09 -10.23 34.18
CA ILE A 378 -2.69 -10.86 35.45
C ILE A 378 -2.71 -12.40 35.31
N LYS A 379 -3.77 -12.97 34.72
CA LYS A 379 -3.90 -14.42 34.48
C LYS A 379 -2.74 -14.96 33.66
N TYR A 380 -2.34 -14.23 32.60
CA TYR A 380 -1.26 -14.65 31.68
C TYR A 380 0.11 -14.03 32.01
N GLU A 381 0.28 -13.46 33.22
CA GLU A 381 1.54 -12.87 33.72
C GLU A 381 2.21 -11.85 32.80
N LEU A 382 1.40 -11.06 32.07
CA LEU A 382 1.87 -10.06 31.09
C LEU A 382 2.31 -8.77 31.79
N ASP A 383 3.42 -8.19 31.33
CA ASP A 383 4.07 -7.03 31.97
C ASP A 383 3.62 -5.70 31.36
N PHE A 384 3.07 -4.79 32.21
CA PHE A 384 2.70 -3.42 31.82
C PHE A 384 3.92 -2.55 31.51
N GLY A 385 5.05 -2.74 32.20
CA GLY A 385 6.26 -1.97 31.98
C GLY A 385 6.83 -2.11 30.57
N ARG A 386 6.46 -3.19 29.84
CA ARG A 386 6.77 -3.33 28.42
C ARG A 386 5.91 -2.41 27.53
N PHE A 387 4.71 -2.05 27.96
CA PHE A 387 3.76 -1.19 27.26
C PHE A 387 4.03 0.28 27.56
N LEU A 388 3.92 0.71 28.82
CA LEU A 388 4.11 2.09 29.24
C LEU A 388 4.96 2.21 30.51
N THR A 389 5.83 3.25 30.56
CA THR A 389 6.52 3.72 31.78
C THR A 389 6.48 5.24 31.82
N ILE A 390 6.66 5.82 33.00
CA ILE A 390 6.66 7.28 33.16
C ILE A 390 7.79 7.94 32.39
N GLU A 391 8.97 7.31 32.36
CA GLU A 391 10.19 7.84 31.75
C GLU A 391 10.19 7.72 30.23
N ARG A 392 9.35 6.87 29.65
CA ARG A 392 9.25 6.71 28.19
C ARG A 392 8.62 7.98 27.60
N LYS A 393 9.32 8.61 26.64
CA LYS A 393 8.83 9.82 25.96
C LYS A 393 7.80 9.51 24.85
N ASP A 394 7.93 8.36 24.22
CA ASP A 394 7.08 7.96 23.10
C ASP A 394 5.61 7.85 23.52
N LEU A 395 4.68 8.14 22.60
CA LEU A 395 3.26 7.85 22.73
C LEU A 395 3.00 6.36 22.93
N PRO A 396 1.86 5.97 23.55
CA PRO A 396 1.44 4.58 23.57
C PRO A 396 1.16 4.09 22.16
N ASP A 397 1.68 2.92 21.82
CA ASP A 397 1.47 2.27 20.54
C ASP A 397 0.47 1.12 20.74
N VAL A 398 -0.81 1.39 20.49
CA VAL A 398 -1.90 0.42 20.61
C VAL A 398 -2.36 0.04 19.21
N ASP A 399 -1.88 -1.10 18.74
CA ASP A 399 -2.38 -1.72 17.51
C ASP A 399 -3.74 -2.38 17.76
N VAL A 400 -4.72 -2.15 16.88
CA VAL A 400 -6.05 -2.78 16.94
C VAL A 400 -6.31 -3.53 15.64
N ASP A 401 -6.44 -4.86 15.76
CA ASP A 401 -6.82 -5.72 14.67
C ASP A 401 -8.34 -5.73 14.49
N VAL A 402 -8.83 -5.54 13.24
CA VAL A 402 -10.27 -5.51 12.94
C VAL A 402 -10.60 -6.34 11.68
N SER A 403 -11.84 -6.82 11.58
CA SER A 403 -12.31 -7.51 10.38
C SER A 403 -12.60 -6.56 9.22
N ASP A 404 -13.00 -5.31 9.47
CA ASP A 404 -13.32 -4.31 8.45
C ASP A 404 -12.74 -2.94 8.79
N ARG A 405 -11.51 -2.70 8.33
CA ARG A 405 -10.80 -1.42 8.55
C ARG A 405 -11.51 -0.24 7.87
N ALA A 406 -12.09 -0.46 6.69
CA ALA A 406 -12.71 0.62 5.91
C ALA A 406 -13.90 1.23 6.66
N LYS A 407 -14.78 0.39 7.24
CA LYS A 407 -15.88 0.86 8.07
C LYS A 407 -15.42 1.65 9.30
N VAL A 408 -14.31 1.24 9.92
CA VAL A 408 -13.77 1.97 11.09
C VAL A 408 -13.26 3.35 10.70
N VAL A 409 -12.53 3.45 9.58
CA VAL A 409 -12.05 4.74 9.05
C VAL A 409 -13.22 5.64 8.68
N GLU A 410 -14.26 5.10 8.06
CA GLU A 410 -15.49 5.83 7.73
C GLU A 410 -16.17 6.37 9.00
N TYR A 411 -16.32 5.55 10.04
CA TYR A 411 -16.85 5.99 11.34
C TYR A 411 -16.05 7.13 11.94
N LEU A 412 -14.73 7.01 11.98
CA LEU A 412 -13.86 8.07 12.50
C LEU A 412 -14.02 9.36 11.69
N THR A 413 -14.09 9.25 10.35
CA THR A 413 -14.29 10.39 9.45
C THR A 413 -15.64 11.08 9.71
N GLN A 414 -16.72 10.30 9.86
CA GLN A 414 -18.05 10.86 10.20
C GLN A 414 -18.07 11.54 11.56
N LYS A 415 -17.31 11.01 12.53
CA LYS A 415 -17.30 11.53 13.90
C LYS A 415 -16.42 12.77 14.06
N TYR A 416 -15.19 12.74 13.53
CA TYR A 416 -14.20 13.80 13.75
C TYR A 416 -14.11 14.83 12.60
N GLY A 417 -14.69 14.54 11.45
CA GLY A 417 -14.68 15.39 10.25
C GLY A 417 -13.69 14.93 9.17
N GLU A 418 -14.06 15.18 7.91
CA GLU A 418 -13.23 14.86 6.73
C GLU A 418 -11.93 15.66 6.68
N ASP A 419 -11.90 16.82 7.34
CA ASP A 419 -10.74 17.70 7.44
C ASP A 419 -9.76 17.28 8.54
N ARG A 420 -10.04 16.21 9.30
CA ARG A 420 -9.27 15.78 10.47
C ARG A 420 -8.84 14.32 10.42
N VAL A 421 -9.49 13.48 9.63
CA VAL A 421 -9.17 12.05 9.57
C VAL A 421 -8.47 11.72 8.27
N VAL A 422 -7.22 11.27 8.37
CA VAL A 422 -6.36 10.95 7.23
C VAL A 422 -5.60 9.65 7.47
N GLN A 423 -5.17 9.01 6.39
CA GLN A 423 -4.33 7.82 6.46
C GLN A 423 -2.85 8.20 6.28
N VAL A 424 -1.96 7.41 6.85
CA VAL A 424 -0.52 7.65 6.78
C VAL A 424 0.02 7.22 5.40
N MET A 425 0.85 8.05 4.81
CA MET A 425 1.55 7.73 3.57
C MET A 425 2.74 6.78 3.82
N ASN A 426 3.01 5.93 2.85
CA ASN A 426 4.23 5.16 2.76
C ASN A 426 4.99 5.54 1.50
N ILE A 427 6.25 5.97 1.63
CA ILE A 427 7.13 6.24 0.50
C ILE A 427 7.84 4.94 0.13
N VAL A 428 7.70 4.51 -1.11
CA VAL A 428 8.37 3.32 -1.64
C VAL A 428 9.69 3.75 -2.27
N TYR A 429 10.79 3.37 -1.65
CA TYR A 429 12.13 3.63 -2.15
C TYR A 429 12.64 2.49 -3.01
N THR A 430 13.49 2.82 -4.00
CA THR A 430 14.24 1.80 -4.75
C THR A 430 15.22 1.08 -3.84
N THR A 431 15.33 -0.22 -4.02
CA THR A 431 16.28 -1.10 -3.34
C THR A 431 17.38 -1.53 -4.31
N PRO A 432 18.51 -2.09 -3.86
CA PRO A 432 19.52 -2.62 -4.77
C PRO A 432 18.93 -3.58 -5.82
N VAL A 433 17.98 -4.45 -5.40
CA VAL A 433 17.27 -5.38 -6.30
C VAL A 433 16.47 -4.62 -7.37
N THR A 434 15.63 -3.68 -6.95
CA THR A 434 14.73 -2.96 -7.87
C THR A 434 15.50 -1.99 -8.77
N SER A 435 16.55 -1.33 -8.27
CA SER A 435 17.40 -0.45 -9.09
C SER A 435 18.06 -1.19 -10.24
N ILE A 436 18.63 -2.40 -9.98
CA ILE A 436 19.19 -3.25 -11.04
C ILE A 436 18.11 -3.69 -12.04
N GLN A 437 16.91 -4.02 -11.56
CA GLN A 437 15.82 -4.46 -12.44
C GLN A 437 15.33 -3.35 -13.34
N ASP A 438 15.08 -2.17 -12.79
CA ASP A 438 14.56 -1.03 -13.52
C ASP A 438 15.59 -0.51 -14.53
N VAL A 439 16.85 -0.30 -14.10
CA VAL A 439 17.93 0.18 -14.99
C VAL A 439 18.29 -0.87 -16.05
N GLY A 440 18.38 -2.14 -15.68
CA GLY A 440 18.67 -3.21 -16.61
C GLY A 440 17.63 -3.32 -17.74
N LYS A 441 16.36 -3.10 -17.41
CA LYS A 441 15.27 -3.06 -18.39
C LYS A 441 15.46 -1.92 -19.38
N VAL A 442 15.74 -0.71 -18.90
CA VAL A 442 15.95 0.49 -19.72
C VAL A 442 17.21 0.40 -20.58
N LEU A 443 18.24 -0.30 -20.11
CA LEU A 443 19.46 -0.58 -20.88
C LEU A 443 19.31 -1.76 -21.87
N GLY A 444 18.13 -2.38 -21.95
CA GLY A 444 17.83 -3.46 -22.89
C GLY A 444 18.45 -4.81 -22.54
N PHE A 445 18.84 -5.04 -21.27
CA PHE A 445 19.32 -6.35 -20.84
C PHE A 445 18.21 -7.41 -20.86
N PRO A 446 18.50 -8.68 -21.25
CA PRO A 446 17.53 -9.75 -21.16
C PRO A 446 16.99 -9.96 -19.74
N TYR A 447 15.68 -10.12 -19.58
CA TYR A 447 15.04 -10.29 -18.27
C TYR A 447 15.66 -11.39 -17.39
N ALA A 448 16.00 -12.54 -18.00
CA ALA A 448 16.63 -13.66 -17.26
C ALA A 448 18.01 -13.29 -16.69
N GLU A 449 18.77 -12.44 -17.41
CA GLU A 449 20.07 -11.95 -16.96
C GLU A 449 19.92 -10.93 -15.83
N ILE A 450 19.03 -9.96 -16.00
CA ILE A 450 18.70 -8.97 -14.95
C ILE A 450 18.30 -9.68 -13.66
N ARG A 451 17.40 -10.65 -13.75
CA ARG A 451 16.92 -11.42 -12.60
C ARG A 451 18.05 -12.16 -11.89
N LYS A 452 18.95 -12.80 -12.65
CA LYS A 452 20.10 -13.52 -12.09
C LYS A 452 21.07 -12.60 -11.34
N ILE A 453 21.24 -11.36 -11.80
CA ILE A 453 22.07 -10.37 -11.12
C ILE A 453 21.33 -9.83 -9.88
N SER A 454 20.10 -9.38 -10.04
CA SER A 454 19.33 -8.74 -8.97
C SER A 454 19.07 -9.68 -7.78
N GLU A 455 18.85 -10.99 -8.00
CA GLU A 455 18.69 -12.00 -6.94
C GLU A 455 19.94 -12.13 -6.04
N LYS A 456 21.11 -11.66 -6.49
CA LYS A 456 22.34 -11.63 -5.67
C LYS A 456 22.46 -10.37 -4.81
N PHE A 457 21.75 -9.28 -5.13
CA PHE A 457 21.81 -7.98 -4.47
C PHE A 457 20.81 -7.84 -3.33
N VAL A 458 20.78 -8.84 -2.43
CA VAL A 458 19.82 -8.95 -1.31
C VAL A 458 20.34 -8.37 0.01
N GLN A 459 21.55 -7.85 0.04
CA GLN A 459 22.13 -7.23 1.24
C GLN A 459 21.46 -5.87 1.54
N LYS A 460 21.64 -5.38 2.76
CA LYS A 460 20.97 -4.16 3.23
C LYS A 460 21.47 -2.90 2.51
N THR A 461 22.76 -2.79 2.24
CA THR A 461 23.36 -1.62 1.58
C THR A 461 23.92 -1.99 0.21
N TRP A 462 24.00 -0.99 -0.67
CA TRP A 462 24.62 -1.14 -1.98
C TRP A 462 26.07 -1.63 -1.89
N LYS A 463 26.83 -1.07 -0.96
CA LYS A 463 28.22 -1.45 -0.70
C LYS A 463 28.34 -2.93 -0.31
N ASP A 464 27.51 -3.38 0.64
CA ASP A 464 27.52 -4.79 1.09
C ASP A 464 27.15 -5.74 -0.08
N CYS A 465 26.26 -5.31 -0.98
CA CYS A 465 25.90 -6.09 -2.18
C CYS A 465 27.09 -6.27 -3.11
N LEU A 466 27.87 -5.21 -3.36
CA LEU A 466 29.07 -5.27 -4.21
C LEU A 466 30.17 -6.14 -3.58
N GLU A 467 30.43 -5.97 -2.30
CA GLU A 467 31.42 -6.76 -1.55
C GLU A 467 31.07 -8.27 -1.52
N ALA A 468 29.77 -8.59 -1.45
CA ALA A 468 29.29 -9.98 -1.48
C ALA A 468 29.33 -10.63 -2.88
N ASN A 469 29.41 -9.82 -3.96
CA ASN A 469 29.35 -10.29 -5.35
C ASN A 469 30.44 -9.69 -6.25
N PRO A 470 31.72 -9.92 -5.96
CA PRO A 470 32.82 -9.32 -6.69
C PRO A 470 32.83 -9.70 -8.17
N GLU A 471 32.35 -10.88 -8.55
CA GLU A 471 32.25 -11.34 -9.93
C GLU A 471 31.25 -10.53 -10.78
N VAL A 472 30.27 -9.87 -10.14
CA VAL A 472 29.35 -8.94 -10.78
C VAL A 472 29.94 -7.52 -10.75
N ALA A 473 30.49 -7.12 -9.63
CA ALA A 473 31.06 -5.78 -9.40
C ALA A 473 32.25 -5.48 -10.35
N GLU A 474 33.11 -6.47 -10.62
CA GLU A 474 34.30 -6.33 -11.45
C GLU A 474 34.04 -6.61 -12.95
N ASN A 475 32.84 -7.04 -13.31
CA ASN A 475 32.53 -7.39 -14.70
C ASN A 475 32.31 -6.15 -15.57
N PRO A 476 33.14 -5.88 -16.56
CA PRO A 476 33.03 -4.70 -17.43
C PRO A 476 31.66 -4.56 -18.13
N LYS A 477 30.98 -5.69 -18.39
CA LYS A 477 29.65 -5.71 -19.03
C LYS A 477 28.60 -5.00 -18.16
N TYR A 478 28.74 -5.03 -16.85
CA TYR A 478 27.76 -4.49 -15.90
C TYR A 478 28.15 -3.14 -15.32
N LYS A 479 29.30 -2.57 -15.75
CA LYS A 479 29.81 -1.31 -15.19
C LYS A 479 28.80 -0.17 -15.28
N GLU A 480 28.23 0.07 -16.46
CA GLU A 480 27.23 1.12 -16.68
C GLU A 480 25.93 0.83 -15.91
N LEU A 481 25.45 -0.44 -15.96
CA LEU A 481 24.28 -0.87 -15.18
C LEU A 481 24.46 -0.59 -13.68
N LEU A 482 25.61 -0.95 -13.11
CA LEU A 482 25.89 -0.79 -11.69
C LEU A 482 26.09 0.68 -11.29
N ASP A 483 26.73 1.47 -12.15
CA ASP A 483 26.93 2.90 -11.93
C ASP A 483 25.58 3.62 -11.85
N ILE A 484 24.73 3.48 -12.87
CA ILE A 484 23.41 4.12 -12.92
C ILE A 484 22.51 3.59 -11.78
N ALA A 485 22.47 2.27 -11.56
CA ALA A 485 21.66 1.68 -10.52
C ALA A 485 22.08 2.13 -9.10
N SER A 486 23.37 2.41 -8.87
CA SER A 486 23.87 2.94 -7.60
C SER A 486 23.33 4.33 -7.29
N HIS A 487 23.23 5.20 -8.30
CA HIS A 487 22.72 6.58 -8.14
C HIS A 487 21.20 6.63 -8.02
N ILE A 488 20.50 5.66 -8.59
CA ILE A 488 19.03 5.52 -8.46
C ILE A 488 18.64 4.84 -7.15
N ASN A 489 19.50 3.98 -6.59
CA ASN A 489 19.22 3.26 -5.37
C ASN A 489 18.94 4.20 -4.18
N GLY A 490 17.86 3.93 -3.44
CA GLY A 490 17.43 4.75 -2.30
C GLY A 490 16.60 5.98 -2.67
N ARG A 491 16.26 6.20 -3.94
CA ARG A 491 15.36 7.29 -4.37
C ARG A 491 13.90 6.83 -4.34
N PRO A 492 12.94 7.75 -4.07
CA PRO A 492 11.51 7.43 -4.10
C PRO A 492 11.08 6.95 -5.49
N ARG A 493 10.30 5.87 -5.51
CA ARG A 493 9.73 5.27 -6.73
C ARG A 493 8.22 5.40 -6.79
N GLY A 494 7.57 5.58 -5.66
CA GLY A 494 6.12 5.66 -5.59
C GLY A 494 5.64 5.95 -4.18
N TYR A 495 4.36 6.30 -4.10
CA TYR A 495 3.66 6.49 -2.85
C TYR A 495 2.62 5.39 -2.66
N GLY A 496 2.46 4.94 -1.44
CA GLY A 496 1.44 3.99 -1.02
C GLY A 496 0.77 4.45 0.26
N ILE A 497 -0.14 3.63 0.76
CA ILE A 497 -0.83 3.84 2.04
C ILE A 497 -0.23 2.89 3.07
N HIS A 498 0.05 3.41 4.26
CA HIS A 498 0.46 2.57 5.40
C HIS A 498 -0.70 1.67 5.82
N ALA A 499 -0.44 0.37 5.94
CA ALA A 499 -1.48 -0.64 6.10
C ALA A 499 -2.39 -0.45 7.33
N GLY A 500 -1.89 0.16 8.41
CA GLY A 500 -2.60 0.32 9.68
C GLY A 500 -2.86 1.77 10.07
N GLY A 501 -1.95 2.69 9.73
CA GLY A 501 -1.96 4.05 10.28
C GLY A 501 -3.16 4.88 9.86
N VAL A 502 -3.90 5.38 10.85
CA VAL A 502 -4.96 6.38 10.70
C VAL A 502 -4.65 7.51 11.67
N ILE A 503 -4.61 8.73 11.18
CA ILE A 503 -4.39 9.92 11.98
C ILE A 503 -5.73 10.60 12.22
N VAL A 504 -6.00 10.98 13.48
CA VAL A 504 -7.08 11.87 13.84
C VAL A 504 -6.44 13.17 14.33
N CYS A 505 -6.50 14.21 13.50
CA CYS A 505 -5.87 15.48 13.77
C CYS A 505 -6.65 16.28 14.83
N ARG A 506 -5.94 17.00 15.70
CA ARG A 506 -6.55 17.97 16.62
C ARG A 506 -7.10 19.17 15.89
N HIS A 507 -6.37 19.68 14.92
CA HIS A 507 -6.72 20.79 14.04
C HIS A 507 -6.93 20.27 12.60
N PRO A 508 -7.56 21.03 11.72
CA PRO A 508 -7.65 20.65 10.31
C PRO A 508 -6.27 20.35 9.69
N TYR A 509 -6.17 19.31 8.86
CA TYR A 509 -4.89 18.83 8.31
C TYR A 509 -4.08 19.92 7.60
N TYR A 510 -4.73 20.89 6.96
CA TYR A 510 -4.05 21.96 6.22
C TYR A 510 -3.24 22.91 7.10
N GLU A 511 -3.46 22.92 8.42
CA GLU A 511 -2.60 23.65 9.37
C GLU A 511 -1.24 22.94 9.50
N TYR A 512 -1.20 21.63 9.32
CA TYR A 512 0.02 20.83 9.33
C TYR A 512 0.60 20.71 7.92
N ILE A 513 -0.03 19.96 7.03
CA ILE A 513 0.40 19.72 5.65
C ILE A 513 -0.80 19.33 4.77
N GLY A 514 -0.65 19.40 3.43
CA GLY A 514 -1.66 18.93 2.49
C GLY A 514 -1.88 17.43 2.52
N ILE A 515 -2.98 16.99 1.90
CA ILE A 515 -3.29 15.57 1.71
C ILE A 515 -3.44 15.23 0.24
N ARG A 516 -3.29 13.96 -0.07
CA ARG A 516 -3.43 13.41 -1.41
C ARG A 516 -4.49 12.29 -1.44
N HIS A 517 -4.98 11.95 -2.63
CA HIS A 517 -5.86 10.79 -2.79
C HIS A 517 -5.06 9.48 -2.75
N GLY A 518 -5.64 8.44 -2.17
CA GLY A 518 -5.19 7.06 -2.33
C GLY A 518 -5.75 6.42 -3.61
N THR A 519 -5.47 5.13 -3.81
CA THR A 519 -5.87 4.39 -5.01
C THR A 519 -7.39 4.27 -5.16
N ASP A 520 -8.09 4.13 -4.04
CA ASP A 520 -9.54 3.95 -3.97
C ASP A 520 -10.25 5.21 -3.40
N GLY A 521 -9.58 6.39 -3.47
CA GLY A 521 -10.12 7.67 -3.05
C GLY A 521 -9.89 8.01 -1.58
N GLU A 522 -9.02 7.29 -0.89
CA GLU A 522 -8.68 7.56 0.52
C GLU A 522 -7.98 8.90 0.67
N HIS A 523 -8.20 9.57 1.80
CA HIS A 523 -7.49 10.77 2.21
C HIS A 523 -6.16 10.37 2.88
N VAL A 524 -5.03 10.68 2.22
CA VAL A 524 -3.69 10.29 2.67
C VAL A 524 -2.87 11.53 2.97
N ILE A 525 -2.30 11.64 4.17
CA ILE A 525 -1.41 12.76 4.53
C ILE A 525 -0.17 12.74 3.64
N SER A 526 0.32 13.91 3.20
CA SER A 526 1.47 14.01 2.28
C SER A 526 2.83 13.88 2.97
N VAL A 527 2.92 13.07 4.03
CA VAL A 527 4.17 12.75 4.74
C VAL A 527 4.17 11.30 5.21
N ASP A 528 5.36 10.73 5.38
CA ASP A 528 5.51 9.38 5.91
C ASP A 528 5.39 9.35 7.45
N LYS A 529 5.34 8.14 8.00
CA LYS A 529 5.18 7.92 9.45
C LYS A 529 6.26 8.56 10.35
N VAL A 530 7.43 8.91 9.80
CA VAL A 530 8.51 9.52 10.59
C VAL A 530 8.26 11.02 10.69
N MET A 531 7.80 11.61 9.61
CA MET A 531 7.49 13.04 9.56
C MET A 531 6.16 13.38 10.21
N ASP A 532 5.15 12.48 10.16
CA ASP A 532 3.86 12.71 10.83
C ASP A 532 4.03 12.89 12.35
N GLU A 533 4.85 12.06 12.99
CA GLU A 533 5.17 12.19 14.43
C GLU A 533 5.89 13.51 14.75
N LYS A 534 6.82 13.95 13.90
CA LYS A 534 7.60 15.19 14.10
C LYS A 534 6.77 16.47 13.97
N ILE A 535 5.77 16.45 13.08
CA ILE A 535 4.85 17.60 12.93
C ILE A 535 3.67 17.54 13.92
N GLY A 536 3.74 16.66 14.92
CA GLY A 536 2.81 16.62 16.04
C GLY A 536 1.53 15.83 15.80
N LEU A 537 1.48 15.01 14.76
CA LEU A 537 0.32 14.16 14.46
C LEU A 537 0.37 12.86 15.26
N VAL A 538 -0.80 12.39 15.67
CA VAL A 538 -0.95 11.16 16.46
C VAL A 538 -1.63 10.08 15.62
N LYS A 539 -0.92 8.99 15.43
CA LYS A 539 -1.36 7.82 14.69
C LYS A 539 -2.09 6.82 15.58
N PHE A 540 -3.18 6.26 15.06
CA PHE A 540 -3.86 5.09 15.57
C PHE A 540 -3.64 3.93 14.60
N ASP A 541 -3.08 2.82 15.05
CA ASP A 541 -2.84 1.65 14.19
C ASP A 541 -4.06 0.72 14.17
N ILE A 542 -4.85 0.84 13.10
CA ILE A 542 -6.05 0.04 12.83
C ILE A 542 -5.72 -0.90 11.67
N LEU A 543 -5.62 -2.19 11.95
CA LEU A 543 -5.13 -3.20 11.00
C LEU A 543 -6.25 -4.15 10.57
N GLY A 544 -6.51 -4.21 9.27
CA GLY A 544 -7.40 -5.22 8.69
C GLY A 544 -6.73 -6.59 8.68
N VAL A 545 -7.26 -7.54 9.48
CA VAL A 545 -6.69 -8.89 9.59
C VAL A 545 -7.58 -9.92 8.92
N ALA A 546 -7.06 -10.54 7.88
CA ALA A 546 -7.78 -11.50 7.05
C ALA A 546 -8.41 -12.66 7.85
N SER A 547 -7.75 -13.16 8.90
CA SER A 547 -8.31 -14.22 9.74
C SER A 547 -9.52 -13.76 10.55
N LEU A 548 -9.58 -12.48 10.96
CA LEU A 548 -10.77 -11.93 11.62
C LEU A 548 -11.94 -11.80 10.65
N VAL A 549 -11.68 -11.49 9.37
CA VAL A 549 -12.73 -11.53 8.32
C VAL A 549 -13.31 -12.94 8.20
N ALA A 550 -12.46 -13.97 8.17
CA ALA A 550 -12.92 -15.35 8.08
C ALA A 550 -13.68 -15.79 9.35
N ILE A 551 -13.23 -15.38 10.54
CA ILE A 551 -13.93 -15.63 11.81
C ILE A 551 -15.30 -14.96 11.78
N ASP A 552 -15.38 -13.70 11.36
CA ASP A 552 -16.62 -12.92 11.25
C ASP A 552 -17.62 -13.59 10.30
N GLU A 553 -17.16 -13.97 9.12
CA GLU A 553 -18.02 -14.63 8.13
C GLU A 553 -18.50 -15.99 8.60
N ALA A 554 -17.63 -16.79 9.24
CA ALA A 554 -18.01 -18.10 9.79
C ALA A 554 -19.02 -17.96 10.95
N LYS A 555 -18.84 -16.98 11.82
CA LYS A 555 -19.78 -16.69 12.91
C LYS A 555 -21.17 -16.33 12.39
N ARG A 556 -21.23 -15.48 11.36
CA ARG A 556 -22.51 -15.09 10.73
C ARG A 556 -23.19 -16.26 10.02
N GLU A 557 -22.44 -17.13 9.38
CA GLU A 557 -22.99 -18.30 8.69
C GLU A 557 -23.71 -19.27 9.64
N ASP A 558 -23.07 -19.60 10.78
CA ASP A 558 -23.61 -20.57 11.74
C ASP A 558 -24.26 -19.91 12.98
N ASN A 559 -24.40 -18.57 12.98
CA ASN A 559 -24.94 -17.79 14.11
C ASN A 559 -24.21 -18.05 15.44
N ILE A 560 -22.87 -18.12 15.40
CA ILE A 560 -22.03 -18.41 16.58
C ILE A 560 -21.98 -17.18 17.49
N PRO A 561 -22.38 -17.27 18.75
CA PRO A 561 -22.36 -16.13 19.68
C PRO A 561 -20.93 -15.81 20.13
N ASP A 562 -20.69 -14.55 20.51
CA ASP A 562 -19.35 -14.09 20.90
C ASP A 562 -18.77 -14.87 22.08
N TRP A 563 -19.60 -15.24 23.05
CA TRP A 563 -19.16 -15.96 24.23
C TRP A 563 -18.58 -17.35 23.95
N GLU A 564 -19.01 -17.99 22.87
CA GLU A 564 -18.59 -19.35 22.49
C GLU A 564 -17.11 -19.44 22.13
N ILE A 565 -16.56 -18.38 21.49
CA ILE A 565 -15.13 -18.29 21.11
C ILE A 565 -14.38 -17.18 21.89
N ASP A 566 -14.91 -16.78 23.07
CA ASP A 566 -14.23 -15.84 23.99
C ASP A 566 -13.19 -16.59 24.81
N ILE A 567 -11.93 -16.12 24.82
CA ILE A 567 -10.83 -16.70 25.61
C ILE A 567 -11.11 -16.70 27.13
N ASN A 568 -12.05 -15.89 27.59
CA ASN A 568 -12.48 -15.89 29.00
C ASN A 568 -13.54 -16.97 29.28
N ASN A 569 -14.02 -17.69 28.27
CA ASN A 569 -14.85 -18.88 28.41
C ASN A 569 -13.96 -20.11 28.62
N PRO A 570 -14.00 -20.76 29.81
CA PRO A 570 -13.16 -21.93 30.08
C PRO A 570 -13.44 -23.13 29.17
N GLU A 571 -14.65 -23.26 28.64
CA GLU A 571 -15.04 -24.35 27.72
C GLU A 571 -14.32 -24.18 26.39
N PHE A 572 -14.22 -22.94 25.89
CA PHE A 572 -13.46 -22.62 24.68
C PHE A 572 -11.95 -22.72 24.91
N GLU A 573 -11.44 -22.10 25.99
CA GLU A 573 -10.00 -22.07 26.28
C GLU A 573 -9.40 -23.48 26.39
N ASN A 574 -10.17 -24.45 26.93
CA ASN A 574 -9.71 -25.81 27.19
C ASN A 574 -10.38 -26.85 26.27
N ASP A 575 -10.91 -26.47 25.13
CA ASP A 575 -11.60 -27.36 24.21
C ASP A 575 -10.68 -28.46 23.67
N LYS A 576 -10.89 -29.66 24.13
CA LYS A 576 -10.06 -30.81 23.77
C LYS A 576 -10.08 -31.12 22.28
N ALA A 577 -11.22 -31.01 21.61
CA ALA A 577 -11.36 -31.33 20.17
C ALA A 577 -10.52 -30.38 19.32
N THR A 578 -10.48 -29.09 19.70
CA THR A 578 -9.66 -28.08 19.02
C THR A 578 -8.16 -28.36 19.17
N TYR A 579 -7.69 -28.71 20.39
CA TYR A 579 -6.27 -29.07 20.56
C TYR A 579 -5.93 -30.40 19.90
N ASP A 580 -6.83 -31.37 19.89
CA ASP A 580 -6.65 -32.64 19.15
C ASP A 580 -6.52 -32.41 17.64
N LEU A 581 -7.31 -31.49 17.08
CA LEU A 581 -7.18 -31.07 15.68
C LEU A 581 -5.80 -30.48 15.41
N ILE A 582 -5.35 -29.51 16.22
CA ILE A 582 -4.04 -28.90 16.08
C ILE A 582 -2.95 -29.96 16.14
N CYS A 583 -2.94 -30.79 17.20
CA CYS A 583 -1.93 -31.82 17.43
C CYS A 583 -1.91 -32.93 16.36
N SER A 584 -3.04 -33.14 15.65
CA SER A 584 -3.08 -34.07 14.51
C SER A 584 -2.32 -33.59 13.27
N GLY A 585 -1.81 -32.36 13.27
CA GLY A 585 -1.14 -31.73 12.12
C GLY A 585 -2.08 -31.22 11.02
N ARG A 586 -3.42 -31.27 11.21
CA ARG A 586 -4.42 -30.74 10.27
C ARG A 586 -4.54 -29.22 10.38
N THR A 587 -3.38 -28.52 10.34
CA THR A 587 -3.27 -27.09 10.59
C THR A 587 -3.31 -26.24 9.31
N ASP A 588 -3.65 -26.81 8.16
CA ASP A 588 -3.89 -26.05 6.94
C ASP A 588 -4.98 -25.01 7.17
N ASN A 589 -4.75 -23.82 6.64
CA ASN A 589 -5.66 -22.68 6.75
C ASN A 589 -5.90 -22.14 8.19
N LEU A 590 -5.14 -22.62 9.20
CA LEU A 590 -5.17 -22.08 10.54
C LEU A 590 -4.19 -20.91 10.68
N PHE A 591 -4.60 -19.91 11.44
CA PHE A 591 -3.79 -18.70 11.64
C PHE A 591 -2.44 -19.03 12.28
N GLN A 592 -1.35 -18.54 11.69
CA GLN A 592 0.05 -18.66 12.13
C GLN A 592 0.69 -20.06 12.11
N ILE A 593 -0.08 -21.15 11.99
CA ILE A 593 0.44 -22.52 12.14
C ILE A 593 0.30 -23.41 10.88
N GLU A 594 0.02 -22.79 9.71
CA GLU A 594 -0.24 -23.52 8.46
C GLU A 594 1.03 -23.94 7.68
N SER A 595 2.22 -23.35 7.96
CA SER A 595 3.44 -23.66 7.21
C SER A 595 3.99 -25.06 7.54
N SER A 596 4.74 -25.68 6.60
CA SER A 596 5.30 -27.02 6.82
C SER A 596 6.17 -27.11 8.06
N GLY A 597 7.08 -26.13 8.26
CA GLY A 597 7.93 -26.13 9.45
C GLY A 597 7.17 -25.91 10.76
N MET A 598 6.04 -25.15 10.73
CA MET A 598 5.16 -25.05 11.89
C MET A 598 4.42 -26.37 12.17
N LYS A 599 4.01 -27.11 11.14
CA LYS A 599 3.42 -28.46 11.31
C LYS A 599 4.40 -29.43 11.98
N ASP A 600 5.68 -29.39 11.57
CA ASP A 600 6.74 -30.20 12.17
C ASP A 600 6.95 -29.83 13.65
N LEU A 601 6.89 -28.53 13.98
CA LEU A 601 7.00 -28.07 15.36
C LEU A 601 5.76 -28.43 16.19
N VAL A 602 4.57 -28.31 15.64
CA VAL A 602 3.32 -28.76 16.27
C VAL A 602 3.35 -30.25 16.59
N ALA A 603 3.88 -31.09 15.66
CA ALA A 603 4.01 -32.50 15.85
C ALA A 603 4.98 -32.86 17.02
N GLN A 604 6.06 -32.07 17.20
CA GLN A 604 7.02 -32.25 18.28
C GLN A 604 6.49 -31.72 19.63
N LEU A 605 5.90 -30.54 19.62
CA LEU A 605 5.49 -29.83 20.83
C LEU A 605 4.15 -30.32 21.38
N GLN A 606 3.20 -30.69 20.50
CA GLN A 606 1.85 -31.17 20.88
C GLN A 606 1.16 -30.20 21.88
N PRO A 607 0.86 -28.96 21.49
CA PRO A 607 0.36 -27.95 22.41
C PRO A 607 -1.04 -28.30 22.96
N ARG A 608 -1.23 -28.10 24.26
CA ARG A 608 -2.48 -28.40 24.99
C ARG A 608 -3.02 -27.21 25.80
N SER A 609 -2.38 -26.05 25.70
CA SER A 609 -2.82 -24.81 26.31
C SER A 609 -2.52 -23.62 25.42
N ILE A 610 -3.12 -22.49 25.75
CA ILE A 610 -2.92 -21.24 25.04
C ILE A 610 -1.48 -20.71 25.23
N GLU A 611 -0.86 -20.95 26.39
CA GLU A 611 0.51 -20.58 26.68
C GLU A 611 1.48 -21.38 25.80
N GLU A 612 1.23 -22.66 25.59
CA GLU A 612 2.03 -23.49 24.71
C GLU A 612 1.86 -23.13 23.23
N LEU A 613 0.66 -22.71 22.80
CA LEU A 613 0.44 -22.13 21.46
C LEU A 613 1.19 -20.80 21.30
N SER A 614 1.19 -19.97 22.34
CA SER A 614 1.96 -18.73 22.37
C SER A 614 3.46 -18.99 22.25
N ALA A 615 3.98 -19.96 23.01
CA ALA A 615 5.38 -20.38 22.95
C ALA A 615 5.76 -20.94 21.57
N LEU A 616 4.90 -21.75 20.95
CA LEU A 616 5.09 -22.28 19.60
C LEU A 616 5.24 -21.15 18.57
N ILE A 617 4.38 -20.12 18.61
CA ILE A 617 4.45 -18.95 17.76
C ILE A 617 5.74 -18.15 18.01
N ALA A 618 6.17 -18.02 19.26
CA ALA A 618 7.37 -17.29 19.65
C ALA A 618 8.66 -18.00 19.23
N LEU A 619 8.70 -19.33 19.30
CA LEU A 619 9.86 -20.16 19.00
C LEU A 619 10.14 -20.33 17.50
N TYR A 620 9.11 -20.31 16.65
CA TYR A 620 9.29 -20.53 15.21
C TYR A 620 9.79 -19.27 14.50
N ARG A 621 11.02 -18.89 14.78
CA ARG A 621 11.76 -17.78 14.13
C ARG A 621 13.24 -18.14 14.05
N PRO A 622 13.96 -17.73 13.01
CA PRO A 622 15.35 -18.14 12.79
C PRO A 622 16.24 -18.03 14.05
N ASP A 623 16.13 -16.91 14.76
CA ASP A 623 16.93 -16.61 15.93
C ASP A 623 16.53 -17.45 17.19
N ALA A 624 15.28 -17.90 17.29
CA ALA A 624 14.76 -18.66 18.45
C ALA A 624 14.71 -20.17 18.20
N MET A 625 14.73 -20.64 16.94
CA MET A 625 14.68 -22.06 16.59
C MET A 625 15.71 -22.93 17.29
N PRO A 626 16.97 -22.50 17.56
CA PRO A 626 17.93 -23.29 18.32
C PRO A 626 17.46 -23.69 19.73
N SER A 627 16.50 -22.96 20.32
CA SER A 627 15.94 -23.27 21.64
C SER A 627 14.83 -24.34 21.62
N ILE A 628 14.31 -24.71 20.43
CA ILE A 628 13.20 -25.64 20.27
C ILE A 628 13.51 -27.01 20.90
N PRO A 629 14.67 -27.66 20.64
CA PRO A 629 14.96 -28.96 21.21
C PRO A 629 14.92 -28.95 22.74
N THR A 630 15.52 -27.92 23.36
CA THR A 630 15.52 -27.76 24.82
C THR A 630 14.13 -27.56 25.37
N TYR A 631 13.31 -26.72 24.71
CA TYR A 631 11.93 -26.46 25.12
C TYR A 631 11.08 -27.74 25.09
N VAL A 632 11.17 -28.51 24.01
CA VAL A 632 10.44 -29.78 23.85
C VAL A 632 10.91 -30.80 24.85
N ASP A 633 12.23 -30.97 25.06
CA ASP A 633 12.77 -31.89 26.03
C ASP A 633 12.30 -31.58 27.46
N CYS A 634 12.45 -30.34 27.90
CA CYS A 634 12.02 -29.89 29.23
C CYS A 634 10.49 -29.97 29.43
N LYS A 635 9.69 -29.86 28.39
CA LYS A 635 8.22 -30.06 28.46
C LYS A 635 7.88 -31.51 28.82
N TYR A 636 8.53 -32.49 28.18
CA TYR A 636 8.25 -33.91 28.38
C TYR A 636 9.04 -34.53 29.51
N HIS A 637 10.15 -33.89 29.90
CA HIS A 637 11.04 -34.30 30.94
C HIS A 637 11.26 -33.17 31.96
N PRO A 638 10.29 -32.89 32.84
CA PRO A 638 10.40 -31.82 33.84
C PRO A 638 11.64 -31.92 34.73
N GLU A 639 12.17 -33.13 34.89
CA GLU A 639 13.44 -33.42 35.62
C GLU A 639 14.69 -32.83 34.92
N HIS A 640 14.61 -32.45 33.65
CA HIS A 640 15.69 -31.79 32.90
C HIS A 640 15.65 -30.27 33.06
N ILE A 641 14.58 -29.70 33.63
CA ILE A 641 14.49 -28.26 33.90
C ILE A 641 15.51 -27.87 34.94
N HIS A 642 16.43 -26.97 34.57
CA HIS A 642 17.46 -26.51 35.50
C HIS A 642 17.39 -24.99 35.63
N TYR A 643 17.20 -24.51 36.85
CA TYR A 643 17.31 -23.09 37.19
C TYR A 643 18.66 -22.84 37.86
N PHE A 644 19.48 -21.97 37.26
CA PHE A 644 20.80 -21.65 37.81
C PHE A 644 20.70 -21.05 39.22
N HIS A 645 19.63 -20.25 39.46
CA HIS A 645 19.28 -19.70 40.78
C HIS A 645 17.78 -19.92 41.05
N PRO A 646 17.34 -20.18 42.30
CA PRO A 646 15.92 -20.37 42.61
C PRO A 646 15.01 -19.25 42.18
N ASP A 647 15.45 -17.99 42.25
CA ASP A 647 14.67 -16.82 41.82
C ASP A 647 14.40 -16.76 40.31
N MET A 648 15.02 -17.64 39.51
CA MET A 648 14.73 -17.79 38.08
C MET A 648 13.48 -18.66 37.83
N GLU A 649 13.10 -19.53 38.76
CA GLU A 649 11.95 -20.41 38.59
C GLU A 649 10.65 -19.63 38.30
N PRO A 650 10.28 -18.57 39.07
CA PRO A 650 9.09 -17.80 38.78
C PRO A 650 9.12 -17.08 37.40
N ILE A 651 10.32 -16.84 36.85
CA ILE A 651 10.47 -16.15 35.56
C ILE A 651 10.28 -17.13 34.39
N PHE A 652 10.79 -18.34 34.50
CA PHE A 652 10.86 -19.29 33.41
C PHE A 652 9.97 -20.52 33.55
N ARG A 653 9.18 -20.65 34.61
CA ARG A 653 8.31 -21.82 34.86
C ARG A 653 7.33 -22.03 33.70
N SER A 654 6.69 -20.94 33.20
CA SER A 654 5.72 -21.02 32.10
C SER A 654 6.32 -21.43 30.77
N THR A 655 7.64 -21.41 30.65
CA THR A 655 8.39 -21.76 29.42
C THR A 655 9.38 -22.92 29.65
N TYR A 656 9.13 -23.78 30.66
CA TYR A 656 9.92 -24.95 30.96
C TYR A 656 11.43 -24.66 31.14
N GLY A 657 11.76 -23.52 31.76
CA GLY A 657 13.16 -23.12 32.01
C GLY A 657 13.84 -22.38 30.84
N VAL A 658 13.17 -22.17 29.71
CA VAL A 658 13.75 -21.57 28.51
C VAL A 658 13.38 -20.09 28.40
N ASN A 659 14.35 -19.23 28.12
CA ASN A 659 14.13 -17.79 27.86
C ASN A 659 13.69 -17.60 26.42
N ILE A 660 12.39 -17.27 26.19
CA ILE A 660 11.80 -17.07 24.88
C ILE A 660 11.12 -15.70 24.70
N TYR A 661 10.84 -15.02 25.84
CA TYR A 661 10.11 -13.75 25.84
C TYR A 661 10.98 -12.56 26.28
N GLN A 662 10.76 -11.39 25.67
CA GLN A 662 11.40 -10.13 26.08
C GLN A 662 11.11 -9.80 27.55
N GLU A 663 9.89 -10.06 27.99
CA GLU A 663 9.42 -9.85 29.35
C GLU A 663 10.20 -10.69 30.37
N GLN A 664 10.64 -11.89 29.99
CA GLN A 664 11.50 -12.72 30.86
C GLN A 664 12.90 -12.09 31.01
N SER A 665 13.46 -11.58 29.93
CA SER A 665 14.71 -10.82 29.97
C SER A 665 14.57 -9.55 30.82
N MET A 666 13.44 -8.84 30.74
CA MET A 666 13.15 -7.68 31.60
C MET A 666 13.01 -8.09 33.07
N LYS A 667 12.29 -9.19 33.36
CA LYS A 667 12.15 -9.72 34.75
C LYS A 667 13.50 -10.09 35.34
N LEU A 668 14.44 -10.68 34.56
CA LEU A 668 15.80 -10.93 35.04
C LEU A 668 16.50 -9.65 35.51
N THR A 669 16.43 -8.56 34.73
CA THR A 669 17.07 -7.30 35.10
C THR A 669 16.39 -6.63 36.31
N LYS A 670 15.08 -6.81 36.49
CA LYS A 670 14.33 -6.31 37.66
C LYS A 670 14.69 -7.08 38.93
N VAL A 671 14.58 -8.41 38.88
CA VAL A 671 14.77 -9.29 40.06
C VAL A 671 16.22 -9.28 40.54
N PHE A 672 17.15 -9.50 39.61
CA PHE A 672 18.57 -9.66 39.96
C PHE A 672 19.31 -8.33 40.01
N GLY A 673 19.07 -7.42 39.05
CA GLY A 673 19.72 -6.09 39.00
C GLY A 673 19.03 -5.02 39.81
N GLY A 674 17.84 -5.29 40.40
CA GLY A 674 17.08 -4.27 41.15
C GLY A 674 16.57 -3.12 40.31
N ARG A 675 16.51 -3.24 38.99
CA ARG A 675 16.09 -2.18 38.10
C ARG A 675 14.57 -1.99 38.12
N ASN A 676 14.13 -0.77 37.95
CA ASN A 676 12.73 -0.46 37.68
C ASN A 676 12.33 -0.76 36.23
N ASP A 677 11.07 -0.55 35.89
CA ASP A 677 10.51 -0.82 34.54
C ASP A 677 11.28 -0.08 33.42
N ALA A 678 11.65 1.18 33.65
CA ALA A 678 12.42 1.97 32.69
C ALA A 678 13.84 1.43 32.47
N GLY A 679 14.53 1.00 33.52
CA GLY A 679 15.84 0.35 33.44
C GLY A 679 15.78 -0.98 32.68
N ALA A 680 14.74 -1.76 32.92
CA ALA A 680 14.50 -3.03 32.21
C ALA A 680 14.16 -2.81 30.72
N ASP A 681 13.33 -1.80 30.38
CA ASP A 681 13.01 -1.45 28.97
C ASP A 681 14.26 -0.89 28.24
N ARG A 682 15.13 -0.13 28.92
CA ARG A 682 16.40 0.34 28.38
C ARG A 682 17.29 -0.83 27.98
N MET A 683 17.47 -1.83 28.85
CA MET A 683 18.22 -3.06 28.56
C MET A 683 17.60 -3.77 27.34
N ARG A 684 16.31 -4.00 27.32
CA ARG A 684 15.61 -4.65 26.20
C ARG A 684 15.83 -3.89 24.87
N LYS A 685 15.70 -2.56 24.87
CA LYS A 685 15.96 -1.73 23.68
C LYS A 685 17.42 -1.81 23.22
N CYS A 686 18.35 -1.89 24.16
CA CYS A 686 19.77 -2.05 23.89
C CYS A 686 20.05 -3.41 23.19
N LEU A 687 19.54 -4.51 23.74
CA LEU A 687 19.65 -5.84 23.18
C LEU A 687 19.03 -5.94 21.79
N ALA A 688 17.84 -5.34 21.57
CA ALA A 688 17.14 -5.37 20.28
C ALA A 688 17.87 -4.60 19.16
N LYS A 689 18.58 -3.51 19.48
CA LYS A 689 19.31 -2.70 18.49
C LYS A 689 20.61 -3.34 18.02
N LYS A 690 21.07 -4.43 18.65
CA LYS A 690 22.25 -5.24 18.26
C LYS A 690 23.52 -4.40 18.00
N LYS A 691 23.72 -3.28 18.75
CA LYS A 691 24.98 -2.50 18.70
C LYS A 691 25.96 -3.07 19.73
N PRO A 692 27.02 -3.80 19.32
CA PRO A 692 27.83 -4.61 20.23
C PRO A 692 28.45 -3.83 21.40
N GLU A 693 28.95 -2.61 21.14
CA GLU A 693 29.57 -1.77 22.16
C GLU A 693 28.58 -1.37 23.27
N LYS A 694 27.40 -0.89 22.86
CA LYS A 694 26.35 -0.48 23.83
C LYS A 694 25.77 -1.65 24.61
N VAL A 695 25.64 -2.83 23.97
CA VAL A 695 25.19 -4.05 24.65
C VAL A 695 26.22 -4.45 25.71
N LYS A 696 27.52 -4.40 25.37
CA LYS A 696 28.57 -4.71 26.30
C LYS A 696 28.58 -3.80 27.52
N GLU A 697 28.53 -2.48 27.31
CA GLU A 697 28.47 -1.48 28.39
C GLU A 697 27.28 -1.70 29.33
N GLU A 698 26.08 -1.92 28.77
CA GLU A 698 24.85 -2.10 29.54
C GLU A 698 24.81 -3.44 30.31
N VAL A 699 25.43 -4.49 29.75
CA VAL A 699 25.56 -5.80 30.40
C VAL A 699 26.61 -5.77 31.52
N GLU A 700 27.74 -5.09 31.34
CA GLU A 700 28.77 -4.87 32.38
C GLU A 700 28.18 -4.09 33.56
N LEU A 701 27.39 -3.03 33.29
CA LEU A 701 26.70 -2.30 34.34
C LEU A 701 25.71 -3.19 35.11
N LEU A 702 24.93 -4.02 34.40
CA LEU A 702 24.00 -4.96 35.02
C LEU A 702 24.74 -6.01 35.89
N HIS A 703 25.91 -6.49 35.46
CA HIS A 703 26.73 -7.45 36.21
C HIS A 703 27.10 -6.86 37.59
N ASP A 704 27.55 -5.61 37.65
CA ASP A 704 27.88 -4.93 38.89
C ASP A 704 26.64 -4.67 39.78
N GLU A 705 25.50 -4.32 39.17
CA GLU A 705 24.22 -4.15 39.87
C GLU A 705 23.74 -5.47 40.51
N ILE A 706 23.87 -6.61 39.83
CA ILE A 706 23.50 -7.92 40.34
C ILE A 706 24.33 -8.26 41.60
N ILE A 707 25.64 -8.03 41.54
CA ILE A 707 26.55 -8.25 42.69
C ILE A 707 26.17 -7.28 43.84
N ALA A 708 25.93 -6.02 43.56
CA ALA A 708 25.52 -5.03 44.58
C ALA A 708 24.19 -5.40 45.22
N ASN A 709 23.30 -6.09 44.52
CA ASN A 709 22.00 -6.59 45.01
C ASN A 709 22.14 -7.89 45.87
N GLY A 710 23.37 -8.40 46.09
CA GLY A 710 23.67 -9.49 47.00
C GLY A 710 23.74 -10.88 46.34
N TYR A 711 23.69 -10.98 45.04
CA TYR A 711 23.88 -12.24 44.32
C TYR A 711 25.36 -12.52 44.08
N ASP A 712 25.71 -13.81 43.97
CA ASP A 712 27.09 -14.21 43.74
C ASP A 712 27.54 -13.94 42.30
N LYS A 713 28.85 -13.91 42.07
CA LYS A 713 29.48 -13.61 40.78
C LYS A 713 29.12 -14.63 39.71
N ALA A 714 28.92 -15.89 40.04
CA ALA A 714 28.58 -16.93 39.08
C ALA A 714 27.13 -16.69 38.54
N THR A 715 26.20 -16.28 39.41
CA THR A 715 24.86 -15.90 39.03
C THR A 715 24.87 -14.65 38.14
N ALA A 716 25.70 -13.63 38.46
CA ALA A 716 25.82 -12.44 37.63
C ALA A 716 26.38 -12.79 36.23
N GLU A 717 27.44 -13.57 36.14
CA GLU A 717 28.03 -14.02 34.89
C GLU A 717 27.05 -14.85 34.05
N TYR A 718 26.28 -15.76 34.67
CA TYR A 718 25.26 -16.54 33.97
C TYR A 718 24.18 -15.65 33.35
N ILE A 719 23.60 -14.71 34.13
CA ILE A 719 22.54 -13.82 33.66
C ILE A 719 23.05 -12.92 32.52
N CYS A 720 24.24 -12.34 32.67
CA CYS A 720 24.84 -11.49 31.66
C CYS A 720 25.11 -12.25 30.34
N ASN A 721 25.58 -13.51 30.45
CA ASN A 721 25.73 -14.36 29.27
C ASN A 721 24.40 -14.72 28.62
N GLU A 722 23.38 -15.09 29.42
CA GLU A 722 22.03 -15.40 28.92
C GLU A 722 21.42 -14.22 28.17
N LEU A 723 21.51 -12.99 28.72
CA LEU A 723 21.02 -11.77 28.08
C LEU A 723 21.81 -11.42 26.83
N SER A 724 23.14 -11.54 26.84
CA SER A 724 23.99 -11.24 25.69
C SER A 724 23.74 -12.18 24.51
N THR A 725 23.50 -13.46 24.80
CA THR A 725 23.35 -14.52 23.78
C THR A 725 21.89 -14.66 23.32
N LYS A 726 20.92 -14.59 24.22
CA LYS A 726 19.51 -14.87 23.96
C LYS A 726 18.58 -13.65 24.11
N GLY A 727 18.94 -12.66 24.92
CA GLY A 727 18.06 -11.52 25.25
C GLY A 727 17.64 -10.66 24.05
N GLY A 728 18.49 -10.60 23.00
CA GLY A 728 18.17 -9.88 21.74
C GLY A 728 17.14 -10.59 20.85
N TYR A 729 16.84 -11.86 21.12
CA TYR A 729 15.97 -12.72 20.31
C TYR A 729 14.59 -12.94 20.93
N GLY A 730 14.36 -12.45 22.16
CA GLY A 730 13.07 -12.61 22.85
C GLY A 730 11.90 -12.08 22.03
N PHE A 731 10.75 -12.76 22.09
CA PHE A 731 9.50 -12.30 21.47
C PHE A 731 8.67 -11.51 22.48
N ASN A 732 7.75 -10.68 22.00
CA ASN A 732 6.79 -10.02 22.89
C ASN A 732 5.73 -11.04 23.34
N ALA A 733 5.68 -11.37 24.62
CA ALA A 733 4.75 -12.36 25.19
C ALA A 733 3.30 -11.92 24.98
N SER A 734 2.99 -10.64 25.20
CA SER A 734 1.65 -10.10 25.01
C SER A 734 1.16 -10.24 23.58
N HIS A 735 2.05 -10.04 22.59
CA HIS A 735 1.72 -10.23 21.18
C HIS A 735 1.47 -11.68 20.81
N SER A 736 2.38 -12.61 21.20
CA SER A 736 2.21 -14.03 20.88
C SER A 736 0.98 -14.63 21.57
N GLN A 737 0.69 -14.19 22.79
CA GLN A 737 -0.50 -14.64 23.52
C GLN A 737 -1.79 -14.21 22.80
N ALA A 738 -1.88 -12.96 22.36
CA ALA A 738 -3.02 -12.48 21.59
C ALA A 738 -3.19 -13.24 20.25
N TYR A 739 -2.08 -13.54 19.58
CA TYR A 739 -2.11 -14.29 18.32
C TYR A 739 -2.44 -15.78 18.53
N ALA A 740 -2.06 -16.34 19.67
CA ALA A 740 -2.48 -17.70 20.05
C ALA A 740 -4.01 -17.79 20.23
N VAL A 741 -4.67 -16.74 20.71
CA VAL A 741 -6.14 -16.68 20.78
C VAL A 741 -6.76 -16.76 19.38
N ILE A 742 -6.29 -15.98 18.41
CA ILE A 742 -6.80 -16.02 17.03
C ILE A 742 -6.53 -17.39 16.40
N CYS A 743 -5.36 -17.99 16.68
CA CYS A 743 -5.03 -19.35 16.27
C CYS A 743 -6.05 -20.36 16.83
N LEU A 744 -6.35 -20.27 18.11
CA LEU A 744 -7.32 -21.14 18.78
C LEU A 744 -8.73 -20.95 18.22
N GLN A 745 -9.17 -19.69 17.98
CA GLN A 745 -10.46 -19.37 17.37
C GLN A 745 -10.60 -20.00 15.97
N THR A 746 -9.58 -19.86 15.12
CA THR A 746 -9.61 -20.46 13.78
C THR A 746 -9.63 -21.98 13.84
N ALA A 747 -8.90 -22.58 14.79
CA ALA A 747 -8.89 -24.02 15.01
C ALA A 747 -10.23 -24.54 15.55
N TYR A 748 -10.85 -23.84 16.50
CA TYR A 748 -12.18 -24.15 17.04
C TYR A 748 -13.23 -24.15 15.92
N LEU A 749 -13.27 -23.09 15.11
CA LEU A 749 -14.20 -23.01 13.98
C LEU A 749 -13.98 -24.14 12.98
N LYS A 750 -12.74 -24.53 12.70
CA LYS A 750 -12.45 -25.66 11.82
C LYS A 750 -12.85 -27.00 12.45
N ALA A 751 -12.77 -27.16 13.76
CA ALA A 751 -13.12 -28.39 14.48
C ALA A 751 -14.65 -28.55 14.63
N HIS A 752 -15.35 -27.50 15.03
CA HIS A 752 -16.78 -27.54 15.40
C HIS A 752 -17.72 -27.02 14.31
N HIS A 753 -17.27 -26.07 13.47
CA HIS A 753 -18.04 -25.42 12.41
C HIS A 753 -17.34 -25.50 11.04
N PRO A 754 -16.89 -26.69 10.60
CA PRO A 754 -16.03 -26.81 9.42
C PRO A 754 -16.69 -26.28 8.13
N LEU A 755 -18.00 -26.42 7.95
CA LEU A 755 -18.69 -25.93 6.77
C LEU A 755 -18.62 -24.39 6.66
N ALA A 756 -18.92 -23.68 7.75
CA ALA A 756 -18.86 -22.24 7.81
C ALA A 756 -17.41 -21.74 7.70
N PHE A 757 -16.47 -22.40 8.38
CA PHE A 757 -15.04 -22.11 8.29
C PHE A 757 -14.50 -22.19 6.86
N PHE A 758 -14.72 -23.31 6.16
CA PHE A 758 -14.21 -23.48 4.80
C PHE A 758 -14.88 -22.54 3.79
N LYS A 759 -16.18 -22.27 3.94
CA LYS A 759 -16.87 -21.25 3.13
C LYS A 759 -16.22 -19.89 3.30
N ALA A 760 -15.96 -19.45 4.53
CA ALA A 760 -15.31 -18.18 4.83
C ALA A 760 -13.86 -18.12 4.28
N MET A 761 -13.09 -19.19 4.43
CA MET A 761 -11.74 -19.28 3.89
C MET A 761 -11.69 -19.24 2.36
N LEU A 762 -12.67 -19.85 1.68
CA LEU A 762 -12.80 -19.79 0.22
C LEU A 762 -13.11 -18.37 -0.25
N ASN A 763 -14.05 -17.67 0.41
CA ASN A 763 -14.40 -16.28 0.10
C ASN A 763 -13.22 -15.34 0.30
N LEU A 764 -12.52 -15.46 1.41
CA LEU A 764 -11.32 -14.67 1.72
C LEU A 764 -10.21 -14.82 0.68
N ASN A 765 -10.11 -16.00 0.05
CA ASN A 765 -9.00 -16.32 -0.86
C ASN A 765 -9.42 -16.51 -2.32
N LYS A 766 -10.67 -16.18 -2.71
CA LYS A 766 -11.22 -16.44 -4.05
C LYS A 766 -10.38 -15.92 -5.21
N ALA A 767 -9.63 -14.83 -5.00
CA ALA A 767 -8.74 -14.22 -6.02
C ALA A 767 -7.31 -14.78 -6.02
N LYS A 768 -6.94 -15.64 -5.06
CA LYS A 768 -5.55 -16.13 -4.91
C LYS A 768 -5.36 -17.47 -5.62
N VAL A 769 -4.66 -17.44 -6.75
CA VAL A 769 -4.33 -18.64 -7.53
C VAL A 769 -3.62 -19.69 -6.67
N GLY A 770 -4.08 -20.93 -6.73
CA GLY A 770 -3.54 -22.06 -5.99
C GLY A 770 -3.98 -22.18 -4.52
N LYS A 771 -4.40 -21.08 -3.85
CA LYS A 771 -4.89 -21.14 -2.46
C LYS A 771 -6.28 -21.79 -2.40
N VAL A 772 -7.18 -21.45 -3.34
CA VAL A 772 -8.52 -22.01 -3.46
C VAL A 772 -8.48 -23.54 -3.53
N ASN A 773 -7.61 -24.10 -4.38
CA ASN A 773 -7.48 -25.55 -4.49
C ASN A 773 -7.03 -26.20 -3.17
N LYS A 774 -6.04 -25.62 -2.48
CA LYS A 774 -5.58 -26.13 -1.17
C LYS A 774 -6.70 -26.15 -0.14
N ILE A 775 -7.51 -25.08 -0.07
CA ILE A 775 -8.64 -25.00 0.84
C ILE A 775 -9.68 -26.07 0.51
N MET A 776 -9.96 -26.32 -0.78
CA MET A 776 -10.91 -27.34 -1.20
C MET A 776 -10.44 -28.77 -0.90
N VAL A 777 -9.14 -29.05 -1.05
CA VAL A 777 -8.56 -30.34 -0.67
C VAL A 777 -8.70 -30.55 0.83
N ASP A 778 -8.42 -29.53 1.64
CA ASP A 778 -8.58 -29.56 3.08
C ASP A 778 -10.06 -29.76 3.47
N ALA A 779 -11.00 -29.03 2.86
CA ALA A 779 -12.44 -29.18 3.10
C ALA A 779 -12.96 -30.59 2.79
N ARG A 780 -12.51 -31.22 1.71
CA ARG A 780 -12.84 -32.61 1.38
C ARG A 780 -12.38 -33.62 2.45
N SER A 781 -11.26 -33.32 3.13
CA SER A 781 -10.78 -34.16 4.26
C SER A 781 -11.67 -34.08 5.50
N PHE A 782 -12.65 -33.14 5.51
CA PHE A 782 -13.72 -33.00 6.50
C PHE A 782 -15.10 -33.43 5.93
N ASP A 783 -15.12 -34.24 4.87
CA ASP A 783 -16.31 -34.70 4.18
C ASP A 783 -17.22 -33.59 3.62
N ILE A 784 -16.68 -32.40 3.41
CA ILE A 784 -17.43 -31.27 2.85
C ILE A 784 -17.40 -31.34 1.32
N GLN A 785 -18.60 -31.44 0.73
CA GLN A 785 -18.77 -31.42 -0.70
C GLN A 785 -18.84 -30.00 -1.24
N ILE A 786 -18.12 -29.76 -2.34
CA ILE A 786 -18.15 -28.48 -3.06
C ILE A 786 -18.91 -28.70 -4.38
N LEU A 787 -19.97 -27.92 -4.59
CA LEU A 787 -20.78 -27.95 -5.79
C LEU A 787 -20.23 -27.01 -6.86
N PRO A 788 -20.29 -27.40 -8.15
CA PRO A 788 -19.85 -26.56 -9.24
C PRO A 788 -20.70 -25.27 -9.33
N PRO A 789 -20.14 -24.19 -9.92
CA PRO A 789 -20.89 -22.97 -10.13
C PRO A 789 -22.10 -23.18 -11.05
N SER A 790 -23.09 -22.31 -10.92
CA SER A 790 -24.29 -22.32 -11.76
C SER A 790 -24.86 -20.92 -11.92
N ILE A 791 -25.06 -20.45 -13.15
CA ILE A 791 -25.75 -19.17 -13.42
C ILE A 791 -27.12 -19.07 -12.77
N ASN A 792 -27.76 -20.23 -12.54
CA ASN A 792 -29.11 -20.34 -11.99
C ASN A 792 -29.19 -20.52 -10.47
N ARG A 793 -28.04 -20.76 -9.78
CA ARG A 793 -28.04 -21.06 -8.34
C ARG A 793 -26.99 -20.33 -7.56
N SER A 794 -25.80 -20.08 -8.14
CA SER A 794 -24.70 -19.48 -7.45
C SER A 794 -24.99 -18.03 -7.06
N GLY A 795 -24.51 -17.66 -5.87
CA GLY A 795 -24.42 -16.27 -5.43
C GLY A 795 -23.17 -15.59 -6.00
N MET A 796 -22.91 -14.40 -5.52
CA MET A 796 -21.69 -13.64 -5.83
C MET A 796 -20.47 -14.44 -5.38
N ASP A 797 -20.44 -14.81 -4.13
CA ASP A 797 -19.39 -15.53 -3.44
C ASP A 797 -19.77 -16.98 -3.17
N PHE A 798 -18.88 -17.78 -2.57
CA PHE A 798 -19.21 -19.12 -2.11
C PHE A 798 -20.31 -19.05 -1.06
N THR A 799 -21.31 -19.92 -1.19
CA THR A 799 -22.47 -19.96 -0.30
C THR A 799 -22.71 -21.39 0.19
N VAL A 800 -23.39 -21.54 1.33
CA VAL A 800 -23.83 -22.85 1.82
C VAL A 800 -25.20 -23.17 1.20
N SER A 801 -25.34 -24.38 0.68
CA SER A 801 -26.58 -24.88 0.11
C SER A 801 -26.77 -26.37 0.46
N ASN A 802 -27.76 -26.72 1.27
CA ASN A 802 -28.07 -28.08 1.71
C ASN A 802 -26.85 -28.82 2.30
N GLY A 803 -26.10 -28.15 3.21
CA GLY A 803 -24.92 -28.72 3.86
C GLY A 803 -23.70 -28.88 2.95
N LYS A 804 -23.67 -28.22 1.81
CA LYS A 804 -22.58 -28.24 0.83
C LYS A 804 -22.17 -26.80 0.48
N ILE A 805 -20.95 -26.61 0.02
CA ILE A 805 -20.48 -25.29 -0.44
C ILE A 805 -20.74 -25.18 -1.94
N LEU A 806 -21.49 -24.18 -2.37
CA LEU A 806 -21.74 -23.85 -3.77
C LEU A 806 -20.74 -22.80 -4.25
N PHE A 807 -20.09 -23.06 -5.37
CA PHE A 807 -19.08 -22.18 -5.95
C PHE A 807 -19.69 -20.84 -6.40
N GLY A 808 -19.05 -19.71 -6.01
CA GLY A 808 -19.50 -18.35 -6.33
C GLY A 808 -19.19 -17.93 -7.77
N LEU A 809 -20.02 -17.08 -8.36
CA LEU A 809 -19.83 -16.60 -9.73
C LEU A 809 -18.59 -15.71 -9.86
N SER A 810 -18.31 -14.83 -8.89
CA SER A 810 -17.15 -13.93 -8.91
C SER A 810 -15.80 -14.65 -8.74
N ALA A 811 -15.81 -15.89 -8.26
CA ALA A 811 -14.62 -16.71 -8.10
C ALA A 811 -14.24 -17.47 -9.40
N ILE A 812 -15.05 -17.39 -10.44
CA ILE A 812 -14.75 -18.00 -11.76
C ILE A 812 -13.76 -17.11 -12.51
N GLY A 813 -12.63 -17.67 -12.91
CA GLY A 813 -11.62 -16.94 -13.70
C GLY A 813 -12.23 -16.36 -14.99
N GLY A 814 -12.03 -15.05 -15.18
CA GLY A 814 -12.62 -14.30 -16.30
C GLY A 814 -14.02 -13.74 -16.07
N ILE A 815 -14.62 -13.97 -14.88
CA ILE A 815 -15.92 -13.40 -14.48
C ILE A 815 -15.67 -12.38 -13.36
N GLY A 816 -15.79 -11.11 -13.69
CA GLY A 816 -15.67 -10.02 -12.70
C GLY A 816 -16.98 -9.80 -11.91
N ASN A 817 -16.87 -9.01 -10.84
CA ASN A 817 -18.02 -8.69 -9.97
C ASN A 817 -19.22 -8.13 -10.74
N THR A 818 -19.00 -7.17 -11.65
CA THR A 818 -20.06 -6.53 -12.44
C THR A 818 -20.90 -7.54 -13.25
N LEU A 819 -20.25 -8.55 -13.85
CA LEU A 819 -21.00 -9.58 -14.59
C LEU A 819 -21.72 -10.53 -13.64
N ALA A 820 -21.10 -10.92 -12.54
CA ALA A 820 -21.73 -11.77 -11.54
C ALA A 820 -22.98 -11.09 -10.95
N GLU A 821 -22.89 -9.79 -10.62
CA GLU A 821 -24.03 -8.96 -10.18
C GLU A 821 -25.14 -8.91 -11.22
N ALA A 822 -24.79 -8.67 -12.49
CA ALA A 822 -25.77 -8.61 -13.58
C ALA A 822 -26.50 -9.96 -13.77
N ILE A 823 -25.78 -11.09 -13.65
CA ILE A 823 -26.38 -12.43 -13.73
C ILE A 823 -27.37 -12.64 -12.59
N ILE A 824 -26.98 -12.30 -11.36
CA ILE A 824 -27.80 -12.47 -10.16
C ILE A 824 -29.04 -11.59 -10.23
N ALA A 825 -28.86 -10.29 -10.49
CA ALA A 825 -29.96 -9.32 -10.56
C ALA A 825 -30.99 -9.69 -11.63
N GLU A 826 -30.53 -10.11 -12.81
CA GLU A 826 -31.40 -10.53 -13.90
C GLU A 826 -32.16 -11.82 -13.58
N ARG A 827 -31.47 -12.80 -13.01
CA ARG A 827 -32.07 -14.06 -12.54
C ARG A 827 -33.13 -13.84 -11.47
N ASP A 828 -32.83 -13.00 -10.49
CA ASP A 828 -33.71 -12.73 -9.35
C ASP A 828 -34.96 -11.93 -9.77
N LYS A 829 -34.81 -11.04 -10.76
CA LYS A 829 -35.89 -10.25 -11.32
C LYS A 829 -36.81 -11.04 -12.29
N ASN A 830 -36.25 -11.78 -13.22
CA ASN A 830 -36.93 -12.39 -14.36
C ASN A 830 -36.88 -13.92 -14.36
N GLY A 831 -36.41 -14.54 -13.27
CA GLY A 831 -36.39 -16.00 -13.13
C GLY A 831 -35.17 -16.66 -13.78
N LYS A 832 -35.10 -17.99 -13.63
CA LYS A 832 -34.01 -18.83 -14.12
C LYS A 832 -33.79 -18.71 -15.62
N PHE A 833 -32.52 -18.82 -16.04
CA PHE A 833 -32.17 -18.86 -17.46
C PHE A 833 -32.44 -20.23 -18.08
N ASN A 834 -33.13 -20.22 -19.24
CA ASN A 834 -33.52 -21.44 -20.00
C ASN A 834 -32.50 -21.74 -21.12
N GLY A 835 -31.21 -21.83 -20.79
CA GLY A 835 -30.15 -22.08 -21.76
C GLY A 835 -29.36 -20.82 -22.18
N LEU A 836 -28.44 -21.00 -23.14
CA LEU A 836 -27.51 -19.93 -23.54
C LEU A 836 -28.21 -18.78 -24.27
N GLU A 837 -29.15 -19.07 -25.17
CA GLU A 837 -29.84 -18.02 -25.96
C GLU A 837 -30.65 -17.10 -25.06
N ASP A 838 -31.39 -17.65 -24.10
CA ASP A 838 -32.13 -16.87 -23.10
C ASP A 838 -31.13 -16.06 -22.23
N PHE A 839 -30.06 -16.69 -21.77
CA PHE A 839 -29.01 -15.99 -20.98
C PHE A 839 -28.40 -14.82 -21.73
N THR A 840 -27.97 -15.01 -23.00
CA THR A 840 -27.28 -13.95 -23.77
C THR A 840 -28.23 -12.85 -24.26
N SER A 841 -29.54 -13.15 -24.38
CA SER A 841 -30.57 -12.14 -24.68
C SER A 841 -30.83 -11.20 -23.49
N ARG A 842 -30.61 -11.69 -22.27
CA ARG A 842 -30.94 -10.99 -21.03
C ARG A 842 -29.74 -10.37 -20.35
N VAL A 843 -28.55 -10.96 -20.49
CA VAL A 843 -27.30 -10.49 -19.85
C VAL A 843 -26.24 -10.16 -20.90
N ARG A 844 -25.76 -8.92 -20.90
CA ARG A 844 -24.68 -8.50 -21.81
C ARG A 844 -23.37 -9.17 -21.43
N THR A 845 -22.82 -9.98 -22.32
CA THR A 845 -21.59 -10.75 -22.10
C THR A 845 -20.65 -10.65 -23.29
N THR A 846 -19.36 -10.79 -23.04
CA THR A 846 -18.35 -10.96 -24.07
C THR A 846 -18.18 -12.43 -24.44
N LYS A 847 -17.63 -12.70 -25.62
CA LYS A 847 -17.27 -14.06 -26.08
C LYS A 847 -16.41 -14.80 -25.05
N ALA A 848 -15.40 -14.15 -24.50
CA ALA A 848 -14.49 -14.74 -23.52
C ALA A 848 -15.21 -15.14 -22.21
N GLN A 849 -16.14 -14.33 -21.75
CA GLN A 849 -16.95 -14.60 -20.56
C GLN A 849 -17.88 -15.81 -20.75
N ILE A 850 -18.53 -15.91 -21.90
CA ILE A 850 -19.36 -17.11 -22.21
C ILE A 850 -18.51 -18.39 -22.24
N ILE A 851 -17.33 -18.30 -22.86
CA ILE A 851 -16.38 -19.43 -22.88
C ILE A 851 -15.97 -19.83 -21.46
N ALA A 852 -15.67 -18.87 -20.59
CA ALA A 852 -15.32 -19.12 -19.19
C ALA A 852 -16.49 -19.77 -18.42
N LEU A 853 -17.72 -19.29 -18.58
CA LEU A 853 -18.91 -19.86 -17.94
C LEU A 853 -19.22 -21.31 -18.39
N VAL A 854 -18.93 -21.63 -19.66
CA VAL A 854 -19.09 -23.00 -20.18
C VAL A 854 -17.95 -23.91 -19.69
N LYS A 855 -16.71 -23.44 -19.73
CA LYS A 855 -15.53 -24.19 -19.24
C LYS A 855 -15.65 -24.55 -17.76
N SER A 856 -16.10 -23.60 -16.94
CA SER A 856 -16.32 -23.79 -15.51
C SER A 856 -17.51 -24.68 -15.16
N GLY A 857 -18.37 -24.97 -16.13
CA GLY A 857 -19.64 -25.72 -15.90
C GLY A 857 -20.79 -24.88 -15.35
N ALA A 858 -20.59 -23.54 -15.19
CA ALA A 858 -21.67 -22.65 -14.75
C ALA A 858 -22.87 -22.62 -15.72
N ILE A 859 -22.60 -22.79 -17.00
CA ILE A 859 -23.60 -23.11 -18.03
C ILE A 859 -23.46 -24.60 -18.38
N PRO A 860 -24.42 -25.46 -17.98
CA PRO A 860 -24.31 -26.89 -18.19
C PRO A 860 -24.48 -27.25 -19.68
N THR A 861 -23.58 -28.09 -20.19
CA THR A 861 -23.64 -28.59 -21.56
C THR A 861 -23.36 -30.09 -21.59
N LYS A 862 -23.92 -30.84 -22.56
CA LYS A 862 -23.65 -32.26 -22.69
C LYS A 862 -22.19 -32.56 -23.09
N ASN A 863 -21.59 -31.70 -23.89
CA ASN A 863 -20.19 -31.76 -24.30
C ASN A 863 -19.66 -30.33 -24.45
N LYS A 864 -18.77 -29.91 -23.57
CA LYS A 864 -18.22 -28.55 -23.51
C LYS A 864 -17.53 -28.18 -24.83
N ARG A 865 -16.69 -29.07 -25.39
CA ARG A 865 -15.94 -28.83 -26.62
C ARG A 865 -16.81 -28.63 -27.82
N VAL A 866 -17.69 -29.56 -28.10
CA VAL A 866 -18.63 -29.50 -29.25
C VAL A 866 -19.50 -28.24 -29.14
N PHE A 867 -19.93 -27.90 -27.94
CA PHE A 867 -20.72 -26.70 -27.70
C PHE A 867 -19.90 -25.41 -28.01
N LEU A 868 -18.66 -25.32 -27.51
CA LEU A 868 -17.80 -24.16 -27.73
C LEU A 868 -17.35 -24.00 -29.16
N GLU A 869 -17.07 -25.13 -29.88
CA GLU A 869 -16.79 -25.11 -31.32
C GLU A 869 -17.96 -24.52 -32.11
N LYS A 870 -19.20 -24.95 -31.82
CA LYS A 870 -20.41 -24.42 -32.46
C LYS A 870 -20.62 -22.94 -32.11
N TYR A 871 -20.44 -22.56 -30.85
CA TYR A 871 -20.58 -21.19 -30.38
C TYR A 871 -19.52 -20.24 -31.04
N ILE A 872 -18.29 -20.68 -31.14
CA ILE A 872 -17.21 -19.92 -31.82
C ILE A 872 -17.54 -19.78 -33.32
N ALA A 873 -18.00 -20.84 -33.97
CA ALA A 873 -18.36 -20.82 -35.38
C ALA A 873 -19.57 -19.91 -35.69
N SER A 874 -20.52 -19.74 -34.79
CA SER A 874 -21.65 -18.84 -34.97
C SER A 874 -21.29 -17.33 -34.97
N GLY A 875 -20.12 -16.98 -34.45
CA GLY A 875 -19.61 -15.61 -34.44
C GLY A 875 -19.00 -15.12 -35.75
N LEU A 876 -19.02 -15.93 -36.79
CA LEU A 876 -18.57 -15.53 -38.12
C LEU A 876 -19.68 -14.76 -38.87
N GLU A 877 -19.41 -13.49 -39.22
CA GLU A 877 -20.29 -12.75 -40.14
C GLU A 877 -20.40 -13.49 -41.48
N GLN A 878 -21.61 -13.76 -41.89
CA GLN A 878 -21.91 -14.36 -43.21
C GLN A 878 -21.92 -13.23 -44.23
N SER A 879 -20.82 -13.07 -45.00
CA SER A 879 -20.83 -12.19 -46.17
C SER A 879 -21.72 -12.83 -47.27
N GLU A 880 -22.80 -12.14 -47.66
CA GLU A 880 -23.63 -12.58 -48.80
C GLU A 880 -22.93 -12.31 -50.11
N PHE A 881 -23.00 -13.30 -51.01
CA PHE A 881 -22.50 -13.13 -52.37
C PHE A 881 -23.45 -12.25 -53.17
N LYS A 882 -22.93 -11.17 -53.78
CA LYS A 882 -23.69 -10.26 -54.63
C LYS A 882 -23.40 -10.48 -56.11
N LEU A 883 -24.44 -10.75 -56.89
CA LEU A 883 -24.36 -10.81 -58.36
C LEU A 883 -24.00 -9.43 -58.91
N VAL A 884 -23.16 -9.37 -59.95
CA VAL A 884 -22.87 -8.12 -60.71
C VAL A 884 -23.65 -8.15 -62.00
N SER A 885 -24.02 -6.96 -62.45
CA SER A 885 -24.79 -6.75 -63.70
C SER A 885 -23.91 -6.32 -64.90
N THR A 886 -22.61 -6.09 -64.64
CA THR A 886 -21.67 -5.61 -65.63
C THR A 886 -20.46 -6.52 -65.74
N LEU A 887 -20.04 -6.75 -66.96
CA LEU A 887 -18.82 -7.57 -67.26
C LEU A 887 -17.56 -6.67 -67.17
N PRO A 888 -16.46 -7.17 -66.63
CA PRO A 888 -15.15 -6.53 -66.77
C PRO A 888 -14.61 -6.58 -68.22
N THR A 889 -13.51 -5.95 -68.47
CA THR A 889 -12.88 -5.94 -69.81
C THR A 889 -12.54 -7.37 -70.30
N LYS A 890 -12.49 -7.59 -71.65
CA LYS A 890 -12.17 -8.87 -72.28
C LYS A 890 -10.81 -9.42 -71.74
N ALA A 891 -9.85 -8.53 -71.55
CA ALA A 891 -8.52 -8.93 -71.03
C ALA A 891 -8.61 -9.47 -69.61
N VAL A 892 -9.41 -8.85 -68.72
CA VAL A 892 -9.63 -9.30 -67.32
C VAL A 892 -10.44 -10.63 -67.28
N LEU A 893 -11.44 -10.77 -68.13
CA LEU A 893 -12.20 -12.03 -68.23
C LEU A 893 -11.31 -13.19 -68.64
N LEU A 894 -10.42 -13.01 -69.63
CA LEU A 894 -9.49 -14.05 -70.04
C LEU A 894 -8.41 -14.33 -69.00
N SER A 895 -7.71 -13.27 -68.52
CA SER A 895 -6.49 -13.47 -67.68
C SER A 895 -6.80 -13.87 -66.28
N LYS A 896 -7.87 -13.35 -65.68
CA LYS A 896 -8.20 -13.56 -64.25
C LYS A 896 -9.29 -14.62 -64.04
N TRP A 897 -10.17 -14.78 -65.01
CA TRP A 897 -11.33 -15.63 -64.84
C TRP A 897 -11.35 -16.82 -65.81
N ASP A 898 -10.40 -16.89 -66.66
CA ASP A 898 -10.31 -17.92 -67.72
C ASP A 898 -11.62 -18.03 -68.51
N ILE A 899 -12.10 -16.89 -69.01
CA ILE A 899 -13.31 -16.78 -69.82
C ILE A 899 -12.90 -16.11 -71.10
N ASP A 900 -12.74 -16.95 -72.16
CA ASP A 900 -12.51 -16.42 -73.49
C ASP A 900 -13.82 -16.11 -74.20
N THR A 901 -14.09 -14.81 -74.34
CA THR A 901 -15.31 -14.31 -74.95
C THR A 901 -15.52 -14.72 -76.41
N GLU A 902 -14.47 -15.20 -77.07
CA GLU A 902 -14.54 -15.67 -78.50
C GLU A 902 -15.34 -16.96 -78.62
N HIS A 903 -15.32 -17.81 -77.57
CA HIS A 903 -16.09 -19.04 -77.53
C HIS A 903 -17.59 -18.81 -77.32
N TYR A 904 -18.00 -17.61 -76.88
CA TYR A 904 -19.42 -17.30 -76.67
C TYR A 904 -19.98 -16.29 -77.65
N LYS A 905 -19.63 -16.39 -78.95
CA LYS A 905 -20.16 -15.55 -80.00
C LYS A 905 -21.39 -16.18 -80.62
N VAL A 906 -22.44 -15.40 -80.81
CA VAL A 906 -23.59 -15.72 -81.67
C VAL A 906 -23.52 -14.84 -82.94
N GLY A 907 -23.10 -15.46 -84.10
CA GLY A 907 -22.74 -14.66 -85.23
C GLY A 907 -21.45 -13.82 -85.01
N LYS A 908 -21.50 -12.52 -85.35
CA LYS A 908 -20.39 -11.60 -85.14
C LYS A 908 -20.38 -10.91 -83.72
N LYS A 909 -21.35 -11.15 -82.80
CA LYS A 909 -21.49 -10.50 -81.51
C LYS A 909 -21.32 -11.47 -80.38
N VAL A 910 -20.68 -11.05 -79.34
CA VAL A 910 -20.52 -11.84 -78.07
C VAL A 910 -21.87 -11.89 -77.35
N ASP A 911 -22.29 -13.07 -76.96
CA ASP A 911 -23.42 -13.28 -76.07
C ASP A 911 -23.07 -12.86 -74.65
N LYS A 912 -23.34 -11.57 -74.37
CA LYS A 912 -23.02 -10.94 -73.08
C LYS A 912 -23.76 -11.56 -71.89
N GLU A 913 -24.95 -12.05 -72.14
CA GLU A 913 -25.80 -12.64 -71.06
C GLU A 913 -25.23 -13.98 -70.60
N THR A 914 -24.88 -14.85 -71.53
CA THR A 914 -24.22 -16.10 -71.20
C THR A 914 -22.85 -15.88 -70.52
N VAL A 915 -22.02 -14.95 -71.05
CA VAL A 915 -20.73 -14.60 -70.41
C VAL A 915 -20.92 -14.01 -69.01
N LEU A 916 -21.90 -13.19 -68.77
CA LEU A 916 -22.23 -12.63 -67.45
C LEU A 916 -22.65 -13.71 -66.44
N ARG A 917 -23.47 -14.65 -66.87
CA ARG A 917 -23.87 -15.82 -66.06
C ARG A 917 -22.64 -16.65 -65.66
N ILE A 918 -21.80 -17.03 -66.59
CA ILE A 918 -20.57 -17.81 -66.35
C ILE A 918 -19.58 -17.04 -65.47
N TYR A 919 -19.46 -15.74 -65.66
CA TYR A 919 -18.64 -14.88 -64.84
C TYR A 919 -19.12 -14.84 -63.38
N ASN A 920 -20.42 -14.67 -63.17
CA ASN A 920 -21.00 -14.66 -61.85
C ASN A 920 -20.90 -16.05 -61.16
N GLU A 921 -20.98 -17.12 -61.92
CA GLU A 921 -20.79 -18.50 -61.41
C GLU A 921 -19.35 -18.76 -60.96
N LYS A 922 -18.34 -18.38 -61.75
CA LYS A 922 -16.93 -18.44 -61.38
C LYS A 922 -16.63 -17.55 -60.17
N ARG A 923 -17.17 -16.33 -60.12
CA ARG A 923 -17.08 -15.46 -58.93
C ARG A 923 -17.69 -16.10 -57.68
N ARG A 924 -18.80 -16.79 -57.79
CA ARG A 924 -19.45 -17.48 -56.68
C ARG A 924 -18.55 -18.58 -56.13
N VAL A 925 -17.94 -19.40 -57.02
CA VAL A 925 -17.00 -20.46 -56.62
C VAL A 925 -15.81 -19.88 -55.88
N VAL A 926 -15.20 -18.78 -56.40
CA VAL A 926 -14.07 -18.11 -55.74
C VAL A 926 -14.50 -17.54 -54.39
N HIS A 927 -15.68 -16.89 -54.29
CA HIS A 927 -16.21 -16.37 -53.06
C HIS A 927 -16.46 -17.46 -52.02
N GLU A 928 -17.03 -18.56 -52.36
CA GLU A 928 -17.26 -19.70 -51.45
C GLU A 928 -15.94 -20.33 -51.01
N THR A 929 -14.96 -20.46 -51.91
CA THR A 929 -13.63 -20.96 -51.56
C THR A 929 -12.90 -20.03 -50.61
N GLU A 930 -12.91 -18.71 -50.86
CA GLU A 930 -12.33 -17.71 -49.94
C GLU A 930 -13.05 -17.68 -48.60
N LYS A 931 -14.38 -17.84 -48.61
CA LYS A 931 -15.19 -17.94 -47.39
C LYS A 931 -14.82 -19.16 -46.56
N MET A 932 -14.60 -20.31 -47.18
CA MET A 932 -14.10 -21.51 -46.50
C MET A 932 -12.72 -21.32 -45.91
N LYS A 933 -11.77 -20.80 -46.68
CA LYS A 933 -10.41 -20.51 -46.17
C LYS A 933 -10.41 -19.54 -45.01
N LYS A 934 -11.17 -18.46 -45.07
CA LYS A 934 -11.34 -17.50 -43.97
C LYS A 934 -11.96 -18.16 -42.73
N LYS A 935 -12.94 -19.05 -42.93
CA LYS A 935 -13.55 -19.81 -41.85
C LYS A 935 -12.55 -20.78 -41.20
N GLU A 936 -11.76 -21.50 -42.01
CA GLU A 936 -10.74 -22.43 -41.51
C GLU A 936 -9.64 -21.67 -40.74
N ALA A 937 -9.14 -20.57 -41.27
CA ALA A 937 -8.13 -19.73 -40.60
C ALA A 937 -8.66 -19.16 -39.29
N TYR A 938 -9.89 -18.64 -39.29
CA TYR A 938 -10.55 -18.13 -38.08
C TYR A 938 -10.72 -19.23 -37.04
N MET A 939 -11.24 -20.41 -37.44
CA MET A 939 -11.42 -21.53 -36.50
C MET A 939 -10.08 -22.04 -35.95
N ALA A 940 -9.03 -22.07 -36.77
CA ALA A 940 -7.70 -22.45 -36.31
C ALA A 940 -7.17 -21.46 -35.24
N GLU A 941 -7.24 -20.15 -35.50
CA GLU A 941 -6.86 -19.10 -34.56
C GLU A 941 -7.65 -19.17 -33.25
N GLN A 942 -8.97 -19.27 -33.35
CA GLN A 942 -9.85 -19.32 -32.18
C GLN A 942 -9.69 -20.63 -31.39
N SER A 943 -9.43 -21.76 -32.07
CA SER A 943 -9.14 -23.03 -31.41
C SER A 943 -7.83 -22.98 -30.65
N GLU A 944 -6.78 -22.40 -31.19
CA GLU A 944 -5.50 -22.18 -30.51
C GLU A 944 -5.71 -21.29 -29.27
N LYS A 945 -6.49 -20.23 -29.39
CA LYS A 945 -6.74 -19.27 -28.30
C LYS A 945 -7.62 -19.78 -27.19
N TYR A 946 -8.69 -20.51 -27.49
CA TYR A 946 -9.74 -20.83 -26.53
C TYR A 946 -9.98 -22.33 -26.28
N LEU A 947 -9.64 -23.23 -27.22
CA LEU A 947 -9.95 -24.65 -27.14
C LEU A 947 -8.75 -25.55 -26.85
N LYS A 948 -7.59 -24.95 -26.61
CA LYS A 948 -6.37 -25.66 -26.21
C LYS A 948 -6.50 -26.19 -24.79
N ASP A 949 -5.80 -27.28 -24.51
CA ASP A 949 -5.68 -27.88 -23.18
C ASP A 949 -7.03 -28.19 -22.50
N GLU A 950 -7.95 -28.84 -23.22
CA GLU A 950 -9.31 -29.16 -22.76
C GLU A 950 -9.36 -29.81 -21.37
N GLN A 951 -8.42 -30.71 -21.10
CA GLN A 951 -8.30 -31.42 -19.82
C GLN A 951 -8.06 -30.49 -18.62
N PHE A 952 -7.64 -29.24 -18.85
CA PHE A 952 -7.40 -28.24 -17.82
C PHE A 952 -8.43 -27.10 -17.81
N TRP A 953 -9.47 -27.13 -18.61
CA TRP A 953 -10.44 -26.02 -18.69
C TRP A 953 -11.09 -25.69 -17.36
N GLU A 954 -11.46 -26.70 -16.59
CA GLU A 954 -12.04 -26.49 -15.28
C GLU A 954 -11.00 -25.90 -14.33
N PHE A 955 -9.78 -26.40 -14.31
CA PHE A 955 -8.69 -25.86 -13.51
C PHE A 955 -8.34 -24.41 -13.89
N GLN A 956 -8.33 -24.09 -15.19
CA GLN A 956 -8.08 -22.70 -15.66
C GLN A 956 -9.12 -21.71 -15.16
N THR A 957 -10.36 -22.14 -14.96
CA THR A 957 -11.47 -21.26 -14.57
C THR A 957 -11.82 -21.32 -13.08
N LEU A 958 -11.69 -22.47 -12.43
CA LEU A 958 -12.05 -22.69 -11.03
C LEU A 958 -10.84 -22.90 -10.11
N GLN A 959 -9.63 -23.00 -10.67
CA GLN A 959 -8.39 -23.35 -9.96
C GLN A 959 -8.42 -24.72 -9.27
N THR A 960 -9.36 -25.58 -9.65
CA THR A 960 -9.57 -26.92 -9.11
C THR A 960 -10.36 -27.78 -10.09
N PHE A 961 -10.51 -29.08 -9.80
CA PHE A 961 -11.40 -29.99 -10.51
C PHE A 961 -12.57 -30.37 -9.61
N ILE A 962 -13.78 -30.10 -10.04
CA ILE A 962 -15.04 -30.41 -9.32
C ILE A 962 -15.89 -31.36 -10.13
N ILE A 963 -16.03 -31.10 -11.44
CA ILE A 963 -16.86 -31.87 -12.38
C ILE A 963 -16.01 -32.85 -13.20
N ASP A 964 -14.90 -32.33 -13.75
CA ASP A 964 -14.05 -33.09 -14.64
C ASP A 964 -13.05 -33.94 -13.81
N LYS A 965 -12.66 -35.09 -14.33
CA LYS A 965 -11.69 -35.94 -13.66
C LYS A 965 -10.32 -35.21 -13.60
N ASN A 966 -9.72 -35.20 -12.41
CA ASN A 966 -8.39 -34.65 -12.22
C ASN A 966 -7.35 -35.48 -13.00
N PRO A 967 -6.68 -34.94 -14.03
CA PRO A 967 -5.72 -35.69 -14.83
C PRO A 967 -4.44 -36.09 -14.07
N PHE A 968 -4.22 -35.54 -12.87
CA PHE A 968 -3.08 -35.87 -12.01
C PHE A 968 -3.42 -36.96 -10.95
N GLU A 969 -4.69 -37.30 -10.77
CA GLU A 969 -5.09 -38.42 -9.91
C GLU A 969 -4.99 -39.74 -10.68
N LYS A 970 -4.10 -40.64 -10.20
CA LYS A 970 -3.91 -41.98 -10.76
C LYS A 970 -4.99 -42.96 -10.32
#